data_818ee0f88e1e8c9ab82a3dc6cd4f05f9
#
_entry.id   818ee0f88e1e8c9ab82a3dc6cd4f05f9
#
_cell.length_a   1.000
_cell.length_b   1.000
_cell.length_c   1.000
_cell.angle_alpha   90.00
_cell.angle_beta   90.00
_cell.angle_gamma   90.00
#
_symmetry.space_group_name_H-M   'P 1'
#
loop_
_entity.id
_entity.type
_entity.pdbx_description
1 polymer ?
#
loop_
_entity_poly.entity_id
_entity_poly.type
_entity_poly.pdbx_seq_one_letter_code
_entity_poly.pdbx_strand_id
1 'polypeptide(L)'
;MTPRAADPPRRLFLLDGHSLSYRAFFALPPSLATTSGQVTNAVYGFTSMLIKLLAEERPDLIAVAFDVGRPTVRLDKYAEYKAGRPETPDEFRQQLGLIVEVLETLRIPVIGIEGHEADDAIATLALRALARGIEVVIVTADRDFFQLVRPGLTVMFNVKGISDIRRYDVEAVTERFGLPPEKYLDYVALKGDASDNIPGVPGVGEKTATKLVQDFGSVEELMTRTDELKGKLKESISSAGQQLALNKELAELNTDVDVDLEPDDAVMGEWDLEAIRRLFTSLEFRTLFERLEEAGRSAKPAVEVAELDLRRVDVAEAVELVVADGPKALRLDLEGREVRGIAVSMGGGQAAYAEAGDLGAFAEALADDAVATWLHDAKDFETAVVAEGRSLAGVRTDTMLSAYLLDPAGSSFELQPLSEQYLGTDVLGSVADEVEGQLFGDAWRRTAAEAAAVALLAPVLDERIDKAGLRRLLDEVELPLSSVLARMQANGVALDVAYLDEMAEGVRDTMATLQAQIYELAGEEFNLNSPPQLRAILYDKLKLSPGKKTPKGQLSTDASVLEKLRDVHPIVDAILSWRELDKLNSTYLDALPKQVDPRDGRVHTTFNQTGAATGRLSSTNPNLQNIPVRGELGRQIRRAFIPGSRGDVLLVADYSQIELRILAHLSGDEGLKAAFESGADIHTATSARVFGLPEDQVDPATRSRAKAINYGLAYGMNAWGLASRLEITADEAQEFIDAYFASFPQIRDFLDRQVARAAAEGFTETLLGRRRYIPELQAANPRVRDMGRRMALNAPIQGSAADVFKLGMIRVDGALRDSDLEIRMLLTVHDELVFEVSQERVEEAAGLVKREMEAAYELDVPLRADIGWGPNWAEAVPAGH
;
A
#
# COMPACT_ATOMS: atom_id res chain seq x y z
N MET A 1 -39.85 -32.52 -15.32
CA MET A 1 -39.36 -31.15 -15.55
C MET A 1 -39.73 -30.35 -14.32
N THR A 2 -38.83 -30.23 -13.43
CA THR A 2 -38.90 -29.27 -12.29
C THR A 2 -38.78 -27.85 -12.86
N PRO A 3 -39.61 -26.87 -12.50
CA PRO A 3 -39.44 -25.51 -12.96
C PRO A 3 -38.08 -24.98 -12.49
N ARG A 4 -37.30 -24.48 -13.44
CA ARG A 4 -36.07 -23.73 -13.17
C ARG A 4 -36.45 -22.59 -12.23
N ALA A 5 -35.76 -22.43 -11.10
CA ALA A 5 -35.90 -21.25 -10.27
C ALA A 5 -35.69 -20.02 -11.17
N ALA A 6 -36.56 -19.03 -11.11
CA ALA A 6 -36.38 -17.78 -11.82
C ALA A 6 -35.11 -17.12 -11.26
N ASP A 7 -34.28 -16.60 -12.15
CA ASP A 7 -33.14 -15.80 -11.73
C ASP A 7 -33.63 -14.68 -10.78
N PRO A 8 -32.87 -14.34 -9.73
CA PRO A 8 -33.27 -13.28 -8.83
C PRO A 8 -33.44 -11.97 -9.62
N PRO A 9 -34.41 -11.09 -9.24
CA PRO A 9 -34.58 -9.83 -9.93
C PRO A 9 -33.33 -8.97 -9.81
N ARG A 10 -32.93 -8.30 -10.91
CA ARG A 10 -31.81 -7.34 -10.88
C ARG A 10 -32.12 -6.19 -9.94
N ARG A 11 -31.11 -5.63 -9.28
CA ARG A 11 -31.24 -4.54 -8.33
C ARG A 11 -30.59 -3.27 -8.87
N LEU A 12 -31.38 -2.18 -8.92
CA LEU A 12 -30.92 -0.84 -9.28
C LEU A 12 -30.74 0.01 -8.02
N PHE A 13 -29.53 0.54 -7.85
CA PHE A 13 -29.21 1.49 -6.79
C PHE A 13 -29.18 2.91 -7.35
N LEU A 14 -30.02 3.78 -6.80
CA LEU A 14 -30.10 5.20 -7.14
C LEU A 14 -29.61 6.03 -5.95
N LEU A 15 -28.50 6.74 -6.15
CA LEU A 15 -27.87 7.52 -5.10
C LEU A 15 -28.20 9.01 -5.27
N ASP A 16 -28.65 9.63 -4.19
CA ASP A 16 -28.76 11.09 -4.07
C ASP A 16 -27.38 11.68 -3.79
N GLY A 17 -26.67 12.06 -4.86
CA GLY A 17 -25.29 12.50 -4.80
C GLY A 17 -25.12 13.81 -4.03
N HIS A 18 -26.09 14.74 -4.16
CA HIS A 18 -26.00 16.03 -3.47
C HIS A 18 -26.18 15.87 -1.95
N SER A 19 -27.21 15.17 -1.52
CA SER A 19 -27.52 14.93 -0.12
C SER A 19 -26.43 14.13 0.60
N LEU A 20 -25.93 13.06 -0.03
CA LEU A 20 -24.85 12.25 0.52
C LEU A 20 -23.52 13.03 0.62
N SER A 21 -23.18 13.81 -0.40
CA SER A 21 -21.98 14.65 -0.39
C SER A 21 -22.05 15.74 0.69
N TYR A 22 -23.22 16.36 0.85
CA TYR A 22 -23.44 17.36 1.88
C TYR A 22 -23.34 16.77 3.29
N ARG A 23 -23.88 15.57 3.48
CA ARG A 23 -23.74 14.81 4.73
C ARG A 23 -22.28 14.49 5.03
N ALA A 24 -21.50 14.07 4.06
CA ALA A 24 -20.09 13.79 4.19
C ALA A 24 -19.28 15.05 4.58
N PHE A 25 -19.58 16.19 3.95
CA PHE A 25 -18.93 17.47 4.22
C PHE A 25 -19.04 17.89 5.68
N PHE A 26 -20.22 17.75 6.30
CA PHE A 26 -20.44 18.12 7.71
C PHE A 26 -20.08 17.01 8.71
N ALA A 27 -19.95 15.77 8.26
CA ALA A 27 -19.58 14.65 9.13
C ALA A 27 -18.07 14.55 9.37
N LEU A 28 -17.26 15.08 8.45
CA LEU A 28 -15.81 15.00 8.51
C LEU A 28 -15.17 16.39 8.66
N PRO A 29 -14.05 16.51 9.39
CA PRO A 29 -13.44 17.81 9.65
C PRO A 29 -12.83 18.41 8.39
N PRO A 30 -12.89 19.76 8.20
CA PRO A 30 -12.25 20.45 7.07
C PRO A 30 -10.72 20.34 7.04
N SER A 31 -10.10 19.88 8.13
CA SER A 31 -8.68 19.53 8.17
C SER A 31 -8.31 18.31 7.34
N LEU A 32 -9.30 17.56 6.84
CA LEU A 32 -9.12 16.50 5.86
C LEU A 32 -8.93 17.17 4.49
N ALA A 33 -7.67 17.43 4.19
CA ALA A 33 -7.23 18.12 2.98
C ALA A 33 -5.95 17.47 2.48
N THR A 34 -5.70 17.59 1.17
CA THR A 34 -4.43 17.18 0.58
C THR A 34 -3.27 18.01 1.14
N THR A 35 -2.05 17.51 1.00
CA THR A 35 -0.83 18.26 1.38
C THR A 35 -0.68 19.60 0.65
N SER A 36 -1.38 19.76 -0.50
CA SER A 36 -1.47 21.03 -1.24
C SER A 36 -2.49 22.03 -0.65
N GLY A 37 -3.26 21.61 0.37
CA GLY A 37 -4.27 22.46 1.02
C GLY A 37 -5.67 22.38 0.37
N GLN A 38 -5.90 21.49 -0.60
CA GLN A 38 -7.23 21.25 -1.16
C GLN A 38 -8.08 20.45 -0.16
N VAL A 39 -9.18 21.05 0.30
CA VAL A 39 -10.12 20.37 1.20
C VAL A 39 -10.80 19.22 0.46
N THR A 40 -10.82 18.03 1.05
CA THR A 40 -11.32 16.79 0.42
C THR A 40 -12.26 16.00 1.32
N ASN A 41 -12.74 16.57 2.41
CA ASN A 41 -13.60 15.87 3.38
C ASN A 41 -14.90 15.35 2.78
N ALA A 42 -15.57 16.12 1.91
CA ALA A 42 -16.78 15.66 1.22
C ALA A 42 -16.48 14.53 0.21
N VAL A 43 -15.43 14.70 -0.61
CA VAL A 43 -15.00 13.69 -1.59
C VAL A 43 -14.62 12.39 -0.87
N TYR A 44 -13.82 12.47 0.19
CA TYR A 44 -13.41 11.30 0.98
C TYR A 44 -14.61 10.57 1.58
N GLY A 45 -15.53 11.32 2.21
CA GLY A 45 -16.68 10.73 2.88
C GLY A 45 -17.66 10.10 1.89
N PHE A 46 -17.95 10.79 0.78
CA PHE A 46 -18.80 10.26 -0.30
C PHE A 46 -18.19 8.99 -0.91
N THR A 47 -16.92 9.04 -1.30
CA THR A 47 -16.20 7.90 -1.87
C THR A 47 -16.15 6.72 -0.89
N SER A 48 -15.95 6.97 0.40
CA SER A 48 -15.98 5.93 1.43
C SER A 48 -17.35 5.26 1.56
N MET A 49 -18.45 6.03 1.49
CA MET A 49 -19.82 5.48 1.48
C MET A 49 -20.09 4.68 0.20
N LEU A 50 -19.66 5.18 -0.95
CA LEU A 50 -19.81 4.50 -2.24
C LEU A 50 -19.07 3.17 -2.26
N ILE A 51 -17.81 3.13 -1.83
CA ILE A 51 -17.02 1.89 -1.77
C ILE A 51 -17.68 0.86 -0.84
N LYS A 52 -18.15 1.31 0.33
CA LYS A 52 -18.89 0.43 1.24
C LYS A 52 -20.15 -0.16 0.60
N LEU A 53 -20.92 0.66 -0.10
CA LEU A 53 -22.11 0.22 -0.80
C LEU A 53 -21.79 -0.79 -1.90
N LEU A 54 -20.75 -0.53 -2.70
CA LEU A 54 -20.32 -1.44 -3.76
C LEU A 54 -19.84 -2.79 -3.20
N ALA A 55 -19.15 -2.79 -2.07
CA ALA A 55 -18.64 -4.00 -1.42
C ALA A 55 -19.76 -4.84 -0.78
N GLU A 56 -20.67 -4.19 -0.02
CA GLU A 56 -21.69 -4.89 0.77
C GLU A 56 -22.96 -5.24 -0.05
N GLU A 57 -23.42 -4.33 -0.92
CA GLU A 57 -24.69 -4.48 -1.62
C GLU A 57 -24.56 -5.04 -3.04
N ARG A 58 -23.40 -4.88 -3.68
CA ARG A 58 -23.10 -5.40 -5.03
C ARG A 58 -24.22 -5.11 -6.04
N PRO A 59 -24.48 -3.85 -6.39
CA PRO A 59 -25.57 -3.49 -7.28
C PRO A 59 -25.37 -4.05 -8.70
N ASP A 60 -26.43 -4.60 -9.31
CA ASP A 60 -26.41 -4.96 -10.72
C ASP A 60 -26.43 -3.73 -11.62
N LEU A 61 -27.13 -2.68 -11.14
CA LEU A 61 -27.33 -1.41 -11.83
C LEU A 61 -27.16 -0.28 -10.80
N ILE A 62 -26.50 0.81 -11.20
CA ILE A 62 -26.24 1.95 -10.30
C ILE A 62 -26.21 3.26 -11.09
N ALA A 63 -26.81 4.33 -10.51
CA ALA A 63 -26.67 5.69 -11.01
C ALA A 63 -26.68 6.68 -9.85
N VAL A 64 -26.06 7.84 -10.06
CA VAL A 64 -25.98 8.92 -9.05
C VAL A 64 -26.58 10.19 -9.63
N ALA A 65 -27.52 10.82 -8.90
CA ALA A 65 -28.13 12.06 -9.31
C ALA A 65 -27.58 13.27 -8.58
N PHE A 66 -27.43 14.38 -9.30
CA PHE A 66 -27.03 15.68 -8.74
C PHE A 66 -27.98 16.79 -9.19
N ASP A 67 -28.17 17.79 -8.33
CA ASP A 67 -28.88 19.01 -8.68
C ASP A 67 -28.11 19.83 -9.72
N VAL A 68 -28.79 20.21 -10.81
CA VAL A 68 -28.27 21.09 -11.85
C VAL A 68 -29.00 22.43 -11.83
N GLY A 69 -28.38 23.44 -11.24
CA GLY A 69 -28.96 24.77 -11.15
C GLY A 69 -30.03 24.92 -10.07
N ARG A 70 -31.02 25.81 -10.29
CA ARG A 70 -32.12 26.07 -9.35
C ARG A 70 -33.38 25.30 -9.75
N PRO A 71 -34.18 24.80 -8.80
CA PRO A 71 -35.43 24.08 -9.09
C PRO A 71 -36.53 25.10 -9.50
N THR A 72 -36.51 25.52 -10.75
CA THR A 72 -37.39 26.57 -11.27
C THR A 72 -38.85 26.16 -11.20
N VAL A 73 -39.13 24.87 -11.39
CA VAL A 73 -40.53 24.35 -11.36
C VAL A 73 -41.20 24.54 -9.99
N ARG A 74 -40.50 24.32 -8.87
CA ARG A 74 -41.04 24.54 -7.52
C ARG A 74 -40.98 26.00 -7.11
N LEU A 75 -39.98 26.75 -7.54
CA LEU A 75 -39.83 28.19 -7.26
C LEU A 75 -40.93 29.01 -7.98
N ASP A 76 -41.36 28.62 -9.16
CA ASP A 76 -42.46 29.26 -9.89
C ASP A 76 -43.82 29.09 -9.16
N LYS A 77 -44.01 28.00 -8.42
CA LYS A 77 -45.20 27.73 -7.60
C LYS A 77 -45.12 28.42 -6.21
N TYR A 78 -43.94 28.47 -5.64
CA TYR A 78 -43.70 29.05 -4.30
C TYR A 78 -42.33 29.70 -4.23
N ALA A 79 -42.32 31.05 -4.36
CA ALA A 79 -41.05 31.81 -4.42
C ALA A 79 -40.17 31.73 -3.16
N GLU A 80 -40.79 31.37 -2.02
CA GLU A 80 -40.05 31.16 -0.74
C GLU A 80 -39.58 29.72 -0.53
N TYR A 81 -39.75 28.83 -1.53
CA TYR A 81 -39.26 27.46 -1.47
C TYR A 81 -37.72 27.44 -1.20
N LYS A 82 -37.32 26.73 -0.16
CA LYS A 82 -35.91 26.66 0.30
C LYS A 82 -35.25 28.04 0.65
N ALA A 83 -36.01 29.12 0.78
CA ALA A 83 -35.46 30.48 1.01
C ALA A 83 -34.68 30.65 2.33
N GLY A 84 -34.87 29.76 3.30
CA GLY A 84 -34.15 29.76 4.59
C GLY A 84 -32.86 28.95 4.65
N ARG A 85 -32.47 28.28 3.56
CA ARG A 85 -31.25 27.48 3.55
C ARG A 85 -30.00 28.38 3.57
N PRO A 86 -28.98 28.11 4.40
CA PRO A 86 -27.70 28.80 4.34
C PRO A 86 -27.09 28.66 2.95
N GLU A 87 -26.33 29.65 2.51
CA GLU A 87 -25.56 29.53 1.27
C GLU A 87 -24.62 28.34 1.34
N THR A 88 -24.57 27.57 0.27
CA THR A 88 -23.67 26.44 0.14
C THR A 88 -22.22 26.92 0.25
N PRO A 89 -21.40 26.40 1.20
CA PRO A 89 -20.00 26.80 1.36
C PRO A 89 -19.20 26.62 0.06
N ASP A 90 -18.33 27.59 -0.24
CA ASP A 90 -17.50 27.54 -1.44
C ASP A 90 -16.57 26.32 -1.46
N GLU A 91 -16.07 25.90 -0.30
CA GLU A 91 -15.28 24.69 -0.14
C GLU A 91 -16.05 23.43 -0.50
N PHE A 92 -17.36 23.38 -0.28
CA PHE A 92 -18.19 22.28 -0.70
C PHE A 92 -18.41 22.27 -2.22
N ARG A 93 -18.71 23.47 -2.81
CA ARG A 93 -18.92 23.58 -4.27
C ARG A 93 -17.70 23.11 -5.05
N GLN A 94 -16.48 23.43 -4.58
CA GLN A 94 -15.23 22.97 -5.21
C GLN A 94 -15.06 21.45 -5.19
N GLN A 95 -15.64 20.79 -4.19
CA GLN A 95 -15.53 19.34 -4.05
C GLN A 95 -16.55 18.56 -4.88
N LEU A 96 -17.69 19.16 -5.26
CA LEU A 96 -18.69 18.48 -6.10
C LEU A 96 -18.10 18.02 -7.45
N GLY A 97 -17.30 18.87 -8.10
CA GLY A 97 -16.61 18.51 -9.34
C GLY A 97 -15.67 17.30 -9.18
N LEU A 98 -14.99 17.20 -8.05
CA LEU A 98 -14.12 16.04 -7.75
C LEU A 98 -14.92 14.77 -7.47
N ILE A 99 -16.10 14.88 -6.87
CA ILE A 99 -16.99 13.72 -6.66
C ILE A 99 -17.48 13.20 -8.00
N VAL A 100 -17.87 14.10 -8.91
CA VAL A 100 -18.27 13.72 -10.28
C VAL A 100 -17.09 13.06 -11.00
N GLU A 101 -15.88 13.61 -10.90
CA GLU A 101 -14.65 13.02 -11.47
C GLU A 101 -14.38 11.60 -10.92
N VAL A 102 -14.62 11.35 -9.62
CA VAL A 102 -14.54 10.00 -9.04
C VAL A 102 -15.55 9.06 -9.69
N LEU A 103 -16.81 9.50 -9.84
CA LEU A 103 -17.87 8.69 -10.46
C LEU A 103 -17.61 8.40 -11.93
N GLU A 104 -17.19 9.40 -12.70
CA GLU A 104 -16.82 9.24 -14.11
C GLU A 104 -15.63 8.28 -14.28
N THR A 105 -14.62 8.39 -13.40
CA THR A 105 -13.45 7.49 -13.39
C THR A 105 -13.85 6.05 -13.04
N LEU A 106 -14.84 5.88 -12.15
CA LEU A 106 -15.46 4.58 -11.84
C LEU A 106 -16.48 4.13 -12.88
N ARG A 107 -16.71 4.95 -13.91
CA ARG A 107 -17.72 4.70 -14.97
C ARG A 107 -19.12 4.43 -14.43
N ILE A 108 -19.49 5.15 -13.37
CA ILE A 108 -20.85 5.14 -12.81
C ILE A 108 -21.64 6.27 -13.48
N PRO A 109 -22.82 5.98 -14.07
CA PRO A 109 -23.66 6.99 -14.67
C PRO A 109 -24.05 8.10 -13.68
N VAL A 110 -23.84 9.35 -14.10
CA VAL A 110 -24.23 10.55 -13.37
C VAL A 110 -25.38 11.22 -14.12
N ILE A 111 -26.44 11.56 -13.40
CA ILE A 111 -27.64 12.21 -13.96
C ILE A 111 -27.92 13.54 -13.28
N GLY A 112 -28.49 14.46 -14.03
CA GLY A 112 -28.95 15.75 -13.54
C GLY A 112 -29.83 16.43 -14.59
N ILE A 113 -30.88 17.13 -14.15
CA ILE A 113 -31.85 17.73 -15.04
C ILE A 113 -31.99 19.22 -14.70
N GLU A 114 -31.82 20.08 -15.68
CA GLU A 114 -31.94 21.53 -15.48
C GLU A 114 -33.39 21.89 -15.13
N GLY A 115 -33.56 22.71 -14.07
CA GLY A 115 -34.86 23.16 -13.58
C GLY A 115 -35.59 22.20 -12.65
N HIS A 116 -35.13 20.96 -12.51
CA HIS A 116 -35.63 19.96 -11.58
C HIS A 116 -34.60 19.63 -10.49
N GLU A 117 -35.03 19.00 -9.41
CA GLU A 117 -34.16 18.49 -8.38
C GLU A 117 -33.71 17.06 -8.72
N ALA A 118 -32.56 16.63 -8.17
CA ALA A 118 -32.06 15.27 -8.29
C ALA A 118 -33.11 14.23 -7.86
N ASP A 119 -33.92 14.58 -6.87
CA ASP A 119 -34.98 13.74 -6.30
C ASP A 119 -36.04 13.35 -7.33
N ASP A 120 -36.40 14.29 -8.23
CA ASP A 120 -37.38 14.06 -9.31
C ASP A 120 -36.83 13.09 -10.36
N ALA A 121 -35.52 13.19 -10.68
CA ALA A 121 -34.85 12.27 -11.59
C ALA A 121 -34.77 10.84 -10.99
N ILE A 122 -34.41 10.75 -9.70
CA ILE A 122 -34.36 9.47 -8.95
C ILE A 122 -35.78 8.85 -8.91
N ALA A 123 -36.80 9.63 -8.57
CA ALA A 123 -38.17 9.16 -8.48
C ALA A 123 -38.68 8.61 -9.83
N THR A 124 -38.39 9.32 -10.92
CA THR A 124 -38.75 8.90 -12.28
C THR A 124 -38.08 7.59 -12.67
N LEU A 125 -36.74 7.48 -12.48
CA LEU A 125 -36.01 6.25 -12.80
C LEU A 125 -36.45 5.07 -11.91
N ALA A 126 -36.69 5.32 -10.63
CA ALA A 126 -37.14 4.29 -9.70
C ALA A 126 -38.44 3.66 -10.15
N LEU A 127 -39.43 4.47 -10.55
CA LEU A 127 -40.72 3.95 -11.02
C LEU A 127 -40.63 3.29 -12.43
N ARG A 128 -39.80 3.83 -13.32
CA ARG A 128 -39.49 3.17 -14.60
C ARG A 128 -38.88 1.79 -14.42
N ALA A 129 -37.92 1.65 -13.45
CA ALA A 129 -37.27 0.39 -13.12
C ALA A 129 -38.26 -0.64 -12.55
N LEU A 130 -39.08 -0.22 -11.57
CA LEU A 130 -40.14 -1.08 -11.01
C LEU A 130 -41.13 -1.61 -12.09
N ALA A 131 -41.53 -0.76 -13.05
CA ALA A 131 -42.40 -1.17 -14.15
C ALA A 131 -41.76 -2.26 -15.05
N ARG A 132 -40.44 -2.42 -15.00
CA ARG A 132 -39.68 -3.46 -15.71
C ARG A 132 -39.34 -4.68 -14.83
N GLY A 133 -39.82 -4.73 -13.60
CA GLY A 133 -39.52 -5.82 -12.65
C GLY A 133 -38.12 -5.77 -12.04
N ILE A 134 -37.47 -4.62 -12.08
CA ILE A 134 -36.18 -4.37 -11.42
C ILE A 134 -36.45 -3.88 -10.00
N GLU A 135 -35.81 -4.49 -9.00
CA GLU A 135 -35.85 -4.00 -7.62
C GLU A 135 -35.01 -2.73 -7.46
N VAL A 136 -35.53 -1.78 -6.69
CA VAL A 136 -34.90 -0.46 -6.53
C VAL A 136 -34.53 -0.21 -5.09
N VAL A 137 -33.32 0.28 -4.91
CA VAL A 137 -32.79 0.79 -3.62
C VAL A 137 -32.37 2.25 -3.80
N ILE A 138 -33.05 3.17 -3.12
CA ILE A 138 -32.68 4.59 -3.12
C ILE A 138 -31.78 4.85 -1.90
N VAL A 139 -30.61 5.43 -2.14
CA VAL A 139 -29.63 5.76 -1.08
C VAL A 139 -29.59 7.27 -0.90
N THR A 140 -30.08 7.76 0.23
CA THR A 140 -30.24 9.20 0.47
C THR A 140 -30.16 9.58 1.95
N ALA A 141 -30.03 10.86 2.27
CA ALA A 141 -30.27 11.43 3.59
C ALA A 141 -31.55 12.29 3.63
N ASP A 142 -32.34 12.29 2.53
CA ASP A 142 -33.61 13.00 2.44
C ASP A 142 -34.79 12.07 2.77
N ARG A 143 -35.76 12.59 3.52
CA ARG A 143 -36.95 11.85 3.97
C ARG A 143 -38.06 11.83 2.94
N ASP A 144 -38.03 12.69 1.95
CA ASP A 144 -39.09 12.81 0.96
C ASP A 144 -39.25 11.56 0.11
N PHE A 145 -38.19 10.78 -0.01
CA PHE A 145 -38.22 9.47 -0.67
C PHE A 145 -39.06 8.40 0.04
N PHE A 146 -39.43 8.59 1.32
CA PHE A 146 -40.34 7.63 2.01
C PHE A 146 -41.71 7.51 1.33
N GLN A 147 -42.14 8.54 0.62
CA GLN A 147 -43.38 8.50 -0.17
C GLN A 147 -43.36 7.46 -1.31
N LEU A 148 -42.16 7.07 -1.78
CA LEU A 148 -41.98 6.13 -2.88
C LEU A 148 -41.89 4.67 -2.40
N VAL A 149 -41.70 4.40 -1.12
CA VAL A 149 -41.49 3.06 -0.57
C VAL A 149 -42.69 2.17 -0.84
N ARG A 150 -42.46 1.04 -1.48
CA ARG A 150 -43.48 0.04 -1.85
C ARG A 150 -42.81 -1.32 -2.08
N PRO A 151 -43.55 -2.42 -2.30
CA PRO A 151 -42.96 -3.69 -2.66
C PRO A 151 -42.04 -3.55 -3.88
N GLY A 152 -40.77 -3.99 -3.76
CA GLY A 152 -39.76 -3.84 -4.79
C GLY A 152 -38.99 -2.51 -4.75
N LEU A 153 -39.37 -1.53 -3.89
CA LEU A 153 -38.62 -0.30 -3.68
C LEU A 153 -38.38 -0.04 -2.19
N THR A 154 -37.11 0.06 -1.82
CA THR A 154 -36.65 0.37 -0.44
C THR A 154 -35.76 1.62 -0.42
N VAL A 155 -35.67 2.29 0.73
CA VAL A 155 -34.81 3.43 0.95
C VAL A 155 -33.71 3.08 1.97
N MET A 156 -32.46 3.21 1.60
CA MET A 156 -31.32 3.21 2.49
C MET A 156 -31.05 4.63 2.97
N PHE A 157 -31.53 4.94 4.18
CA PHE A 157 -31.47 6.29 4.75
C PHE A 157 -30.26 6.48 5.62
N ASN A 158 -29.43 7.49 5.30
CA ASN A 158 -28.30 7.87 6.13
C ASN A 158 -28.76 8.69 7.35
N VAL A 159 -28.71 8.06 8.52
CA VAL A 159 -29.21 8.65 9.79
C VAL A 159 -28.20 9.59 10.40
N LYS A 160 -26.91 9.20 10.50
CA LYS A 160 -25.85 9.99 11.14
C LYS A 160 -24.46 9.67 10.59
N GLY A 161 -23.66 10.72 10.34
CA GLY A 161 -22.30 10.55 9.84
C GLY A 161 -22.25 9.91 8.46
N ILE A 162 -21.22 9.13 8.18
CA ILE A 162 -21.01 8.41 6.91
C ILE A 162 -21.26 6.90 7.01
N SER A 163 -21.57 6.36 8.19
CA SER A 163 -21.63 4.92 8.44
C SER A 163 -22.98 4.40 8.95
N ASP A 164 -23.81 5.25 9.56
CA ASP A 164 -25.11 4.84 10.12
C ASP A 164 -26.20 4.94 9.04
N ILE A 165 -26.36 3.85 8.27
CA ILE A 165 -27.35 3.72 7.21
C ILE A 165 -28.41 2.71 7.65
N ARG A 166 -29.70 3.05 7.51
CA ARG A 166 -30.82 2.16 7.86
C ARG A 166 -31.70 1.92 6.62
N ARG A 167 -32.12 0.68 6.43
CA ARG A 167 -33.03 0.30 5.36
C ARG A 167 -34.48 0.50 5.82
N TYR A 168 -35.25 1.13 4.97
CA TYR A 168 -36.68 1.38 5.17
C TYR A 168 -37.47 0.74 4.03
N ASP A 169 -38.21 -0.31 4.36
CA ASP A 169 -39.28 -0.91 3.58
C ASP A 169 -40.62 -0.42 4.08
N VAL A 170 -41.73 -0.99 3.57
CA VAL A 170 -43.09 -0.61 3.96
C VAL A 170 -43.35 -0.79 5.47
N GLU A 171 -42.80 -1.86 6.05
CA GLU A 171 -42.97 -2.15 7.48
C GLU A 171 -42.21 -1.15 8.34
N ALA A 172 -40.93 -0.90 8.02
CA ALA A 172 -40.08 0.03 8.74
C ALA A 172 -40.57 1.50 8.66
N VAL A 173 -41.13 1.93 7.51
CA VAL A 173 -41.76 3.25 7.38
C VAL A 173 -43.01 3.30 8.25
N THR A 174 -43.83 2.26 8.21
CA THR A 174 -45.08 2.19 9.00
C THR A 174 -44.80 2.19 10.51
N GLU A 175 -43.80 1.45 10.94
CA GLU A 175 -43.34 1.46 12.35
C GLU A 175 -42.85 2.85 12.77
N ARG A 176 -42.09 3.53 11.92
CA ARG A 176 -41.47 4.83 12.22
C ARG A 176 -42.45 5.98 12.31
N PHE A 177 -43.41 6.03 11.41
CA PHE A 177 -44.35 7.16 11.29
C PHE A 177 -45.79 6.84 11.78
N GLY A 178 -46.11 5.57 12.04
CA GLY A 178 -47.45 5.11 12.37
C GLY A 178 -48.41 5.18 11.16
N LEU A 179 -47.87 5.32 9.96
CA LEU A 179 -48.62 5.47 8.69
C LEU A 179 -47.90 4.68 7.58
N PRO A 180 -48.67 4.05 6.65
CA PRO A 180 -48.07 3.43 5.49
C PRO A 180 -47.47 4.49 4.53
N PRO A 181 -46.48 4.14 3.69
CA PRO A 181 -45.78 5.07 2.81
C PRO A 181 -46.69 5.94 1.94
N GLU A 182 -47.79 5.39 1.43
CA GLU A 182 -48.77 6.11 0.59
C GLU A 182 -49.44 7.29 1.31
N LYS A 183 -49.36 7.35 2.65
CA LYS A 183 -49.90 8.43 3.47
C LYS A 183 -48.83 9.43 3.91
N TYR A 184 -47.59 9.25 3.49
CA TYR A 184 -46.49 10.12 3.90
C TYR A 184 -46.65 11.57 3.43
N LEU A 185 -47.15 11.78 2.21
CA LEU A 185 -47.41 13.12 1.68
C LEU A 185 -48.48 13.86 2.48
N ASP A 186 -49.58 13.17 2.89
CA ASP A 186 -50.62 13.77 3.73
C ASP A 186 -50.09 14.19 5.10
N TYR A 187 -49.16 13.38 5.65
CA TYR A 187 -48.48 13.69 6.89
C TYR A 187 -47.57 14.92 6.78
N VAL A 188 -46.74 15.00 5.69
CA VAL A 188 -45.87 16.13 5.44
C VAL A 188 -46.65 17.40 5.19
N ALA A 189 -47.76 17.32 4.39
CA ALA A 189 -48.59 18.47 4.11
C ALA A 189 -49.16 19.15 5.38
N LEU A 190 -49.55 18.33 6.37
CA LEU A 190 -50.06 18.77 7.65
C LEU A 190 -49.00 19.31 8.58
N LYS A 191 -47.90 18.60 8.72
CA LYS A 191 -46.78 18.92 9.63
C LYS A 191 -45.94 20.08 9.09
N GLY A 192 -45.82 20.18 7.76
CA GLY A 192 -44.86 21.03 7.08
C GLY A 192 -43.45 20.40 7.03
N ASP A 193 -42.54 21.02 6.27
CA ASP A 193 -41.12 20.74 6.25
C ASP A 193 -40.29 22.01 6.40
N ALA A 194 -39.55 22.12 7.52
CA ALA A 194 -38.74 23.30 7.80
C ALA A 194 -37.46 23.34 6.92
N SER A 195 -37.01 22.19 6.41
CA SER A 195 -35.83 22.12 5.53
C SER A 195 -36.11 22.74 4.16
N ASP A 196 -37.33 22.61 3.67
CA ASP A 196 -37.79 23.13 2.38
C ASP A 196 -38.62 24.40 2.50
N ASN A 197 -38.67 24.93 3.72
CA ASN A 197 -39.48 26.10 4.02
C ASN A 197 -40.99 25.94 3.69
N ILE A 198 -41.48 24.70 3.84
CA ILE A 198 -42.92 24.37 3.68
C ILE A 198 -43.59 24.57 5.02
N PRO A 199 -44.50 25.56 5.18
CA PRO A 199 -45.11 25.85 6.47
C PRO A 199 -46.17 24.79 6.84
N GLY A 200 -46.03 24.21 8.04
CA GLY A 200 -47.08 23.33 8.57
C GLY A 200 -48.30 24.07 9.10
N VAL A 201 -49.37 23.33 9.36
CA VAL A 201 -50.57 23.88 9.99
C VAL A 201 -50.24 24.26 11.45
N PRO A 202 -50.56 25.52 11.89
CA PRO A 202 -50.30 25.96 13.24
C PRO A 202 -50.90 25.05 14.31
N GLY A 203 -50.09 24.51 15.21
CA GLY A 203 -50.47 23.57 16.27
C GLY A 203 -50.56 22.10 15.86
N VAL A 204 -50.14 21.77 14.66
CA VAL A 204 -50.07 20.40 14.13
C VAL A 204 -48.59 19.97 14.09
N GLY A 205 -48.14 19.19 15.08
CA GLY A 205 -46.82 18.52 15.08
C GLY A 205 -46.94 17.06 14.65
N GLU A 206 -45.81 16.35 14.69
CA GLU A 206 -45.71 14.93 14.21
C GLU A 206 -46.85 14.04 14.73
N LYS A 207 -47.08 13.97 16.06
CA LYS A 207 -48.13 13.12 16.63
C LYS A 207 -49.55 13.51 16.20
N THR A 208 -49.79 14.80 16.04
CA THR A 208 -51.11 15.30 15.61
C THR A 208 -51.33 15.03 14.15
N ALA A 209 -50.32 15.26 13.29
CA ALA A 209 -50.39 14.96 11.86
C ALA A 209 -50.63 13.44 11.63
N THR A 210 -49.84 12.58 12.29
CA THR A 210 -50.06 11.12 12.22
C THR A 210 -51.49 10.74 12.59
N LYS A 211 -52.01 11.27 13.73
CA LYS A 211 -53.36 10.96 14.18
C LYS A 211 -54.43 11.46 13.22
N LEU A 212 -54.29 12.66 12.67
CA LEU A 212 -55.25 13.21 11.68
C LEU A 212 -55.28 12.33 10.42
N VAL A 213 -54.14 11.89 9.93
CA VAL A 213 -54.10 10.98 8.74
C VAL A 213 -54.65 9.61 9.07
N GLN A 214 -54.42 9.07 10.28
CA GLN A 214 -55.06 7.80 10.72
C GLN A 214 -56.58 7.90 10.83
N ASP A 215 -57.09 8.99 11.42
CA ASP A 215 -58.53 9.18 11.66
C ASP A 215 -59.31 9.57 10.39
N PHE A 216 -58.72 10.34 9.47
CA PHE A 216 -59.40 10.89 8.31
C PHE A 216 -58.93 10.33 6.95
N GLY A 217 -57.79 9.60 6.91
CA GLY A 217 -57.28 8.95 5.71
C GLY A 217 -56.42 9.85 4.81
N SER A 218 -56.87 11.06 4.45
CA SER A 218 -56.12 12.02 3.64
C SER A 218 -56.43 13.46 4.00
N VAL A 219 -55.62 14.40 3.52
CA VAL A 219 -55.86 15.86 3.67
C VAL A 219 -57.18 16.26 2.99
N GLU A 220 -57.52 15.71 1.83
CA GLU A 220 -58.74 15.99 1.10
C GLU A 220 -59.97 15.54 1.90
N GLU A 221 -59.95 14.34 2.49
CA GLU A 221 -61.02 13.84 3.35
C GLU A 221 -61.14 14.64 4.64
N LEU A 222 -60.01 14.98 5.26
CA LEU A 222 -59.98 15.83 6.44
C LEU A 222 -60.63 17.20 6.17
N MET A 223 -60.38 17.80 5.01
CA MET A 223 -60.97 19.09 4.63
C MET A 223 -62.49 19.00 4.47
N THR A 224 -63.04 17.88 4.00
CA THR A 224 -64.50 17.68 3.90
C THR A 224 -65.16 17.42 5.23
N ARG A 225 -64.39 16.93 6.25
CA ARG A 225 -64.87 16.50 7.57
C ARG A 225 -64.37 17.38 8.73
N THR A 226 -64.01 18.64 8.48
CA THR A 226 -63.50 19.58 9.47
C THR A 226 -64.46 19.79 10.63
N ASP A 227 -65.78 19.56 10.45
CA ASP A 227 -66.79 19.66 11.49
C ASP A 227 -66.66 18.65 12.60
N GLU A 228 -65.95 17.56 12.40
CA GLU A 228 -65.65 16.55 13.41
C GLU A 228 -64.51 16.98 14.37
N LEU A 229 -63.77 17.99 13.99
CA LEU A 229 -62.71 18.58 14.77
C LEU A 229 -63.25 19.60 15.80
N LYS A 230 -62.53 19.82 16.92
CA LYS A 230 -62.91 20.71 18.03
C LYS A 230 -61.87 21.79 18.29
N GLY A 231 -62.33 22.94 18.74
CA GLY A 231 -61.47 24.01 19.28
C GLY A 231 -60.53 24.61 18.25
N LYS A 232 -59.33 25.01 18.69
CA LYS A 232 -58.31 25.64 17.85
C LYS A 232 -57.86 24.81 16.67
N LEU A 233 -57.87 23.48 16.79
CA LEU A 233 -57.47 22.58 15.71
C LEU A 233 -58.41 22.66 14.53
N LYS A 234 -59.77 22.73 14.81
CA LYS A 234 -60.76 22.97 13.76
C LYS A 234 -60.51 24.27 13.01
N GLU A 235 -60.27 25.37 13.75
CA GLU A 235 -60.01 26.68 13.14
C GLU A 235 -58.75 26.66 12.28
N SER A 236 -57.62 26.11 12.80
CA SER A 236 -56.35 26.00 12.07
C SER A 236 -56.47 25.17 10.78
N ILE A 237 -57.08 24.00 10.82
CA ILE A 237 -57.28 23.14 9.65
C ILE A 237 -58.23 23.78 8.64
N SER A 238 -59.39 24.33 9.08
CA SER A 238 -60.38 24.95 8.17
C SER A 238 -59.79 26.18 7.43
N SER A 239 -58.89 26.91 8.03
CA SER A 239 -58.22 28.07 7.41
C SER A 239 -57.05 27.67 6.51
N ALA A 240 -56.50 26.46 6.61
CA ALA A 240 -55.29 26.04 5.92
C ALA A 240 -55.53 25.34 4.57
N GLY A 241 -56.77 25.27 4.07
CA GLY A 241 -57.06 24.42 2.89
C GLY A 241 -56.24 24.70 1.64
N GLN A 242 -56.04 25.94 1.27
CA GLN A 242 -55.18 26.29 0.12
C GLN A 242 -53.70 25.98 0.40
N GLN A 243 -53.25 26.24 1.62
CA GLN A 243 -51.88 25.94 2.07
C GLN A 243 -51.60 24.44 2.08
N LEU A 244 -52.55 23.61 2.53
CA LEU A 244 -52.40 22.16 2.55
C LEU A 244 -52.28 21.59 1.15
N ALA A 245 -53.08 22.08 0.19
CA ALA A 245 -52.99 21.66 -1.22
C ALA A 245 -51.62 22.05 -1.82
N LEU A 246 -51.13 23.27 -1.56
CA LEU A 246 -49.81 23.71 -1.99
C LEU A 246 -48.68 22.91 -1.34
N ASN A 247 -48.78 22.68 -0.02
CA ASN A 247 -47.77 21.87 0.69
C ASN A 247 -47.63 20.47 0.11
N LYS A 248 -48.78 19.83 -0.20
CA LYS A 248 -48.79 18.50 -0.81
C LYS A 248 -48.15 18.50 -2.19
N GLU A 249 -48.46 19.49 -3.02
CA GLU A 249 -47.87 19.68 -4.35
C GLU A 249 -46.37 19.97 -4.32
N LEU A 250 -45.89 20.72 -3.35
CA LEU A 250 -44.45 21.04 -3.17
C LEU A 250 -43.63 19.86 -2.65
N ALA A 251 -44.26 19.05 -1.76
CA ALA A 251 -43.59 17.88 -1.19
C ALA A 251 -43.66 16.64 -2.10
N GLU A 252 -44.54 16.63 -3.10
CA GLU A 252 -44.69 15.53 -4.06
C GLU A 252 -43.50 15.48 -5.03
N LEU A 253 -42.83 14.32 -5.15
CA LEU A 253 -41.78 14.10 -6.11
C LEU A 253 -42.36 13.91 -7.51
N ASN A 254 -41.78 14.64 -8.48
CA ASN A 254 -42.20 14.46 -9.88
C ASN A 254 -41.61 13.15 -10.42
N THR A 255 -42.48 12.29 -10.93
CA THR A 255 -42.11 10.94 -11.38
C THR A 255 -42.17 10.79 -12.92
N ASP A 256 -42.30 11.92 -13.65
CA ASP A 256 -42.39 11.96 -15.11
C ASP A 256 -41.54 13.11 -15.68
N VAL A 257 -40.26 13.16 -15.27
CA VAL A 257 -39.27 14.08 -15.83
C VAL A 257 -38.51 13.42 -16.98
N ASP A 258 -38.01 14.23 -17.91
CA ASP A 258 -37.22 13.75 -19.04
C ASP A 258 -35.78 13.41 -18.60
N VAL A 259 -35.53 12.15 -18.28
CA VAL A 259 -34.24 11.63 -17.86
C VAL A 259 -33.60 10.88 -19.04
N ASP A 260 -32.40 11.30 -19.45
CA ASP A 260 -31.65 10.72 -20.57
C ASP A 260 -31.02 9.35 -20.26
N LEU A 261 -31.38 8.70 -19.18
CA LEU A 261 -30.88 7.38 -18.77
C LEU A 261 -32.07 6.41 -18.66
N GLU A 262 -31.97 5.26 -19.30
CA GLU A 262 -32.89 4.17 -19.08
C GLU A 262 -32.39 3.26 -17.94
N PRO A 263 -33.30 2.65 -17.15
CA PRO A 263 -32.90 1.80 -16.03
C PRO A 263 -31.94 0.67 -16.40
N ASP A 264 -32.10 0.06 -17.57
CA ASP A 264 -31.24 -1.02 -18.05
C ASP A 264 -29.81 -0.55 -18.44
N ASP A 265 -29.64 0.75 -18.72
CA ASP A 265 -28.38 1.35 -19.12
C ASP A 265 -27.59 1.90 -17.90
N ALA A 266 -28.16 1.83 -16.70
CA ALA A 266 -27.50 2.22 -15.45
C ALA A 266 -26.42 1.21 -15.02
N VAL A 267 -25.61 0.76 -15.96
CA VAL A 267 -24.55 -0.23 -15.77
C VAL A 267 -23.27 0.48 -15.42
N MET A 268 -22.61 0.05 -14.35
CA MET A 268 -21.24 0.46 -14.06
C MET A 268 -20.29 -0.14 -15.09
N GLY A 269 -19.52 0.70 -15.79
CA GLY A 269 -18.57 0.23 -16.80
C GLY A 269 -17.34 -0.47 -16.21
N GLU A 270 -16.53 -1.07 -17.08
CA GLU A 270 -15.26 -1.66 -16.65
C GLU A 270 -14.31 -0.58 -16.09
N TRP A 271 -13.71 -0.86 -14.95
CA TRP A 271 -12.81 0.06 -14.28
C TRP A 271 -11.45 0.14 -14.97
N ASP A 272 -11.00 1.35 -15.25
CA ASP A 272 -9.61 1.64 -15.55
C ASP A 272 -8.85 1.85 -14.23
N LEU A 273 -8.28 0.77 -13.68
CA LEU A 273 -7.58 0.80 -12.40
C LEU A 273 -6.42 1.81 -12.39
N GLU A 274 -5.78 2.05 -13.53
CA GLU A 274 -4.71 3.04 -13.63
C GLU A 274 -5.26 4.48 -13.55
N ALA A 275 -6.39 4.77 -14.17
CA ALA A 275 -7.06 6.06 -14.04
C ALA A 275 -7.54 6.29 -12.60
N ILE A 276 -8.13 5.28 -11.99
CA ILE A 276 -8.59 5.31 -10.59
C ILE A 276 -7.41 5.53 -9.64
N ARG A 277 -6.32 4.79 -9.82
CA ARG A 277 -5.10 4.93 -9.00
C ARG A 277 -4.53 6.34 -9.11
N ARG A 278 -4.45 6.91 -10.31
CA ARG A 278 -4.01 8.29 -10.53
C ARG A 278 -4.86 9.30 -9.77
N LEU A 279 -6.19 9.20 -9.90
CA LEU A 279 -7.13 10.10 -9.23
C LEU A 279 -7.03 9.98 -7.70
N PHE A 280 -7.05 8.76 -7.15
CA PHE A 280 -6.99 8.54 -5.71
C PHE A 280 -5.64 8.94 -5.13
N THR A 281 -4.55 8.78 -5.88
CA THR A 281 -3.22 9.28 -5.49
C THR A 281 -3.21 10.81 -5.45
N SER A 282 -3.83 11.49 -6.43
CA SER A 282 -3.92 12.97 -6.44
C SER A 282 -4.75 13.52 -5.28
N LEU A 283 -5.76 12.78 -4.83
CA LEU A 283 -6.61 13.09 -3.68
C LEU A 283 -6.02 12.61 -2.35
N GLU A 284 -4.90 11.90 -2.36
CA GLU A 284 -4.23 11.27 -1.21
C GLU A 284 -5.11 10.22 -0.49
N PHE A 285 -5.95 9.51 -1.23
CA PHE A 285 -6.91 8.50 -0.76
C PHE A 285 -6.35 7.07 -0.77
N ARG A 286 -5.19 6.83 -0.17
CA ARG A 286 -4.50 5.52 -0.20
C ARG A 286 -5.39 4.39 0.33
N THR A 287 -5.92 4.54 1.53
CA THR A 287 -6.78 3.53 2.16
C THR A 287 -8.12 3.32 1.44
N LEU A 288 -8.64 4.35 0.76
CA LEU A 288 -9.86 4.19 -0.04
C LEU A 288 -9.57 3.47 -1.36
N PHE A 289 -8.38 3.64 -1.93
CA PHE A 289 -7.98 2.89 -3.12
C PHE A 289 -7.90 1.38 -2.84
N GLU A 290 -7.25 0.99 -1.74
CA GLU A 290 -7.17 -0.41 -1.29
C GLU A 290 -8.57 -1.01 -1.10
N ARG A 291 -9.45 -0.33 -0.39
CA ARG A 291 -10.85 -0.75 -0.18
C ARG A 291 -11.66 -0.80 -1.48
N LEU A 292 -11.40 0.08 -2.43
CA LEU A 292 -12.05 0.07 -3.74
C LEU A 292 -11.57 -1.10 -4.59
N GLU A 293 -10.27 -1.41 -4.57
CA GLU A 293 -9.73 -2.60 -5.23
C GLU A 293 -10.38 -3.87 -4.68
N GLU A 294 -10.53 -3.99 -3.36
CA GLU A 294 -11.27 -5.09 -2.72
C GLU A 294 -12.72 -5.17 -3.22
N ALA A 295 -13.44 -4.05 -3.26
CA ALA A 295 -14.80 -3.99 -3.76
C ALA A 295 -14.92 -4.34 -5.25
N GLY A 296 -13.96 -3.90 -6.09
CA GLY A 296 -13.95 -4.14 -7.53
C GLY A 296 -13.51 -5.54 -7.93
N ARG A 297 -12.65 -6.16 -7.15
CA ARG A 297 -12.27 -7.56 -7.33
C ARG A 297 -13.48 -8.49 -7.26
N SER A 298 -14.48 -8.10 -6.50
CA SER A 298 -15.75 -8.84 -6.36
C SER A 298 -16.69 -8.69 -7.58
N ALA A 299 -16.42 -7.76 -8.51
CA ALA A 299 -17.27 -7.47 -9.67
C ALA A 299 -16.81 -8.13 -10.99
N LYS A 300 -15.59 -8.73 -11.05
CA LYS A 300 -15.19 -9.54 -12.21
C LYS A 300 -15.92 -10.88 -12.17
N PRO A 301 -16.30 -11.46 -13.36
CA PRO A 301 -16.78 -12.82 -13.40
C PRO A 301 -15.73 -13.70 -12.75
N ALA A 302 -16.08 -14.32 -11.63
CA ALA A 302 -15.27 -15.34 -11.02
C ALA A 302 -14.97 -16.38 -12.11
N VAL A 303 -13.69 -16.72 -12.29
CA VAL A 303 -13.38 -18.02 -12.89
C VAL A 303 -14.19 -18.99 -12.04
N GLU A 304 -15.13 -19.75 -12.63
CA GLU A 304 -15.84 -20.80 -11.90
C GLU A 304 -14.75 -21.73 -11.35
N VAL A 305 -14.29 -21.43 -10.15
CA VAL A 305 -13.45 -22.38 -9.41
C VAL A 305 -14.42 -23.44 -8.93
N ALA A 306 -14.36 -24.58 -9.56
CA ALA A 306 -15.07 -25.76 -9.08
C ALA A 306 -14.74 -25.96 -7.60
N GLU A 307 -15.71 -26.42 -6.82
CA GLU A 307 -15.53 -26.77 -5.40
C GLU A 307 -14.20 -27.53 -5.24
N LEU A 308 -13.33 -27.07 -4.30
CA LEU A 308 -12.00 -27.66 -4.16
C LEU A 308 -12.12 -29.11 -3.73
N ASP A 309 -11.49 -30.02 -4.48
CA ASP A 309 -11.40 -31.45 -4.17
C ASP A 309 -10.07 -31.72 -3.44
N LEU A 310 -10.13 -31.69 -2.09
CA LEU A 310 -8.97 -31.83 -1.22
C LEU A 310 -8.96 -33.23 -0.57
N ARG A 311 -7.87 -34.00 -0.74
CA ARG A 311 -7.75 -35.33 -0.17
C ARG A 311 -6.42 -35.55 0.53
N ARG A 312 -6.43 -36.46 1.53
CA ARG A 312 -5.19 -36.99 2.11
C ARG A 312 -4.73 -38.23 1.36
N VAL A 313 -3.42 -38.33 1.21
CA VAL A 313 -2.74 -39.48 0.57
C VAL A 313 -1.56 -39.91 1.42
N ASP A 314 -0.99 -41.08 1.17
CA ASP A 314 0.29 -41.44 1.76
C ASP A 314 1.46 -40.78 1.02
N VAL A 315 2.67 -40.87 1.60
CA VAL A 315 3.88 -40.25 1.06
C VAL A 315 4.24 -40.83 -0.30
N ALA A 316 4.03 -42.14 -0.53
CA ALA A 316 4.37 -42.81 -1.80
C ALA A 316 3.47 -42.26 -2.94
N GLU A 317 2.16 -42.17 -2.71
CA GLU A 317 1.23 -41.57 -3.68
C GLU A 317 1.56 -40.07 -3.95
N ALA A 318 1.93 -39.33 -2.91
CA ALA A 318 2.33 -37.94 -3.10
C ALA A 318 3.60 -37.80 -3.96
N VAL A 319 4.61 -38.64 -3.76
CA VAL A 319 5.81 -38.67 -4.60
C VAL A 319 5.46 -39.03 -6.05
N GLU A 320 4.58 -40.03 -6.29
CA GLU A 320 4.09 -40.36 -7.64
C GLU A 320 3.40 -39.12 -8.30
N LEU A 321 2.62 -38.36 -7.55
CA LEU A 321 2.01 -37.13 -8.05
C LEU A 321 3.05 -36.06 -8.40
N VAL A 322 4.11 -35.91 -7.60
CA VAL A 322 5.19 -34.94 -7.87
C VAL A 322 5.93 -35.27 -9.17
N VAL A 323 6.25 -36.53 -9.43
CA VAL A 323 7.00 -36.98 -10.64
C VAL A 323 6.12 -37.21 -11.87
N ALA A 324 4.79 -37.14 -11.76
CA ALA A 324 3.88 -37.30 -12.90
C ALA A 324 4.13 -36.21 -13.97
N ASP A 325 3.65 -36.41 -15.20
CA ASP A 325 3.82 -35.45 -16.30
C ASP A 325 3.16 -34.09 -16.05
N GLY A 326 3.79 -33.03 -16.54
CA GLY A 326 3.32 -31.65 -16.46
C GLY A 326 3.70 -30.93 -15.13
N PRO A 327 3.52 -29.62 -15.04
CA PRO A 327 3.90 -28.84 -13.86
C PRO A 327 2.98 -29.09 -12.66
N LYS A 328 3.52 -29.06 -11.45
CA LYS A 328 2.82 -29.25 -10.17
C LYS A 328 2.95 -28.03 -9.27
N ALA A 329 1.85 -27.64 -8.66
CA ALA A 329 1.92 -26.70 -7.57
C ALA A 329 2.16 -27.41 -6.25
N LEU A 330 3.14 -26.93 -5.49
CA LEU A 330 3.55 -27.52 -4.23
C LEU A 330 3.42 -26.49 -3.09
N ARG A 331 3.00 -26.96 -1.91
CA ARG A 331 3.01 -26.18 -0.66
C ARG A 331 3.50 -27.02 0.49
N LEU A 332 4.27 -26.42 1.41
CA LEU A 332 4.70 -27.05 2.65
C LEU A 332 3.78 -26.67 3.80
N ASP A 333 3.49 -27.63 4.66
CA ASP A 333 2.93 -27.42 6.00
C ASP A 333 4.12 -27.31 6.97
N LEU A 334 4.36 -26.09 7.48
CA LEU A 334 5.50 -25.79 8.32
C LEU A 334 5.05 -25.37 9.74
N GLU A 335 5.68 -25.94 10.77
CA GLU A 335 5.64 -25.39 12.13
C GLU A 335 7.02 -24.82 12.48
N GLY A 336 7.13 -23.49 12.41
CA GLY A 336 8.44 -22.84 12.47
C GLY A 336 9.33 -23.24 11.30
N ARG A 337 10.35 -24.08 11.54
CA ARG A 337 11.24 -24.63 10.51
C ARG A 337 11.02 -26.14 10.25
N GLU A 338 10.10 -26.76 10.99
CA GLU A 338 9.85 -28.19 10.87
C GLU A 338 8.76 -28.46 9.83
N VAL A 339 9.06 -29.37 8.90
CA VAL A 339 8.09 -29.83 7.90
C VAL A 339 7.12 -30.80 8.58
N ARG A 340 5.81 -30.56 8.43
CA ARG A 340 4.74 -31.46 8.88
C ARG A 340 4.10 -32.22 7.74
N GLY A 341 4.16 -31.66 6.53
CA GLY A 341 3.57 -32.28 5.36
C GLY A 341 3.80 -31.47 4.10
N ILE A 342 3.38 -32.07 3.00
CA ILE A 342 3.43 -31.47 1.66
C ILE A 342 2.08 -31.62 0.96
N ALA A 343 1.64 -30.57 0.28
CA ALA A 343 0.49 -30.60 -0.61
C ALA A 343 0.94 -30.49 -2.07
N VAL A 344 0.29 -31.26 -2.94
CA VAL A 344 0.55 -31.35 -4.38
C VAL A 344 -0.74 -31.08 -5.14
N SER A 345 -0.74 -30.18 -6.11
CA SER A 345 -1.86 -29.95 -7.04
C SER A 345 -1.40 -29.99 -8.49
N MET A 346 -2.18 -30.67 -9.33
CA MET A 346 -1.99 -30.73 -10.78
C MET A 346 -2.92 -29.75 -11.53
N GLY A 347 -3.66 -28.88 -10.82
CA GLY A 347 -4.65 -27.95 -11.37
C GLY A 347 -6.10 -28.45 -11.22
N GLY A 348 -7.04 -27.72 -11.86
CA GLY A 348 -8.47 -28.07 -11.83
C GLY A 348 -9.13 -27.99 -10.45
N GLY A 349 -8.53 -27.30 -9.47
CA GLY A 349 -9.08 -27.21 -8.10
C GLY A 349 -8.85 -28.47 -7.25
N GLN A 350 -8.03 -29.41 -7.70
CA GLN A 350 -7.72 -30.65 -6.98
C GLN A 350 -6.36 -30.56 -6.28
N ALA A 351 -6.27 -31.02 -5.03
CA ALA A 351 -5.00 -31.13 -4.33
C ALA A 351 -4.97 -32.33 -3.38
N ALA A 352 -3.79 -32.95 -3.27
CA ALA A 352 -3.48 -34.04 -2.37
C ALA A 352 -2.49 -33.57 -1.30
N TYR A 353 -2.70 -33.98 -0.05
CA TYR A 353 -1.81 -33.70 1.08
C TYR A 353 -1.27 -34.99 1.67
N ALA A 354 0.04 -35.04 1.87
CA ALA A 354 0.72 -36.13 2.59
C ALA A 354 1.37 -35.57 3.88
N GLU A 355 1.13 -36.24 4.99
CA GLU A 355 1.82 -35.97 6.25
C GLU A 355 3.25 -36.52 6.13
N ALA A 356 4.25 -35.67 6.36
CA ALA A 356 5.66 -36.00 6.23
C ALA A 356 6.45 -35.21 7.27
N GLY A 357 7.25 -35.90 8.10
CA GLY A 357 8.09 -35.22 9.11
C GLY A 357 9.37 -34.63 8.54
N ASP A 358 9.68 -34.91 7.27
CA ASP A 358 10.81 -34.38 6.49
C ASP A 358 10.52 -34.51 4.99
N LEU A 359 11.40 -33.96 4.16
CA LEU A 359 11.29 -34.04 2.70
C LEU A 359 12.17 -35.13 2.08
N GLY A 360 12.78 -36.05 2.87
CA GLY A 360 13.72 -37.05 2.37
C GLY A 360 13.16 -37.91 1.23
N ALA A 361 11.87 -38.31 1.32
CA ALA A 361 11.19 -39.08 0.27
C ALA A 361 10.98 -38.28 -1.04
N PHE A 362 10.90 -36.94 -0.97
CA PHE A 362 10.70 -36.05 -2.11
C PHE A 362 12.00 -35.46 -2.64
N ALA A 363 13.09 -35.52 -1.87
CA ALA A 363 14.34 -34.80 -2.14
C ALA A 363 14.96 -35.13 -3.49
N GLU A 364 14.88 -36.42 -3.94
CA GLU A 364 15.38 -36.84 -5.23
C GLU A 364 14.53 -36.26 -6.38
N ALA A 365 13.21 -36.30 -6.26
CA ALA A 365 12.30 -35.77 -7.26
C ALA A 365 12.39 -34.23 -7.35
N LEU A 366 12.51 -33.53 -6.21
CA LEU A 366 12.65 -32.08 -6.14
C LEU A 366 14.01 -31.56 -6.63
N ALA A 367 15.03 -32.42 -6.67
CA ALA A 367 16.36 -32.09 -7.21
C ALA A 367 16.47 -32.36 -8.72
N ASP A 368 15.45 -32.94 -9.37
CA ASP A 368 15.42 -33.21 -10.81
C ASP A 368 14.80 -32.01 -11.57
N ASP A 369 15.57 -31.36 -12.45
CA ASP A 369 15.10 -30.26 -13.29
C ASP A 369 13.98 -30.64 -14.28
N ALA A 370 13.82 -31.94 -14.57
CA ALA A 370 12.71 -32.45 -15.37
C ALA A 370 11.35 -32.37 -14.64
N VAL A 371 11.36 -32.31 -13.31
CA VAL A 371 10.15 -32.15 -12.49
C VAL A 371 9.77 -30.69 -12.39
N ALA A 372 8.91 -30.26 -13.30
CA ALA A 372 8.44 -28.85 -13.33
C ALA A 372 7.53 -28.52 -12.15
N THR A 373 7.89 -27.49 -11.38
CA THR A 373 7.13 -27.07 -10.20
C THR A 373 6.69 -25.59 -10.27
N TRP A 374 5.49 -25.31 -9.70
CA TRP A 374 4.97 -24.00 -9.41
C TRP A 374 4.93 -23.80 -7.90
N LEU A 375 5.45 -22.69 -7.42
CA LEU A 375 5.56 -22.41 -6.00
C LEU A 375 4.98 -21.03 -5.67
N HIS A 376 4.83 -20.77 -4.39
CA HIS A 376 4.59 -19.45 -3.83
C HIS A 376 5.54 -19.28 -2.64
N ASP A 377 6.44 -18.30 -2.70
CA ASP A 377 7.64 -18.19 -1.86
C ASP A 377 8.53 -19.46 -1.94
N ALA A 378 9.14 -19.66 -3.11
CA ALA A 378 10.02 -20.78 -3.40
C ALA A 378 11.18 -20.91 -2.39
N LYS A 379 11.59 -19.81 -1.76
CA LYS A 379 12.67 -19.75 -0.78
C LYS A 379 12.37 -20.59 0.47
N ASP A 380 11.11 -20.63 0.93
CA ASP A 380 10.72 -21.48 2.08
C ASP A 380 10.88 -22.96 1.74
N PHE A 381 10.50 -23.31 0.51
CA PHE A 381 10.68 -24.67 -0.02
C PHE A 381 12.17 -25.02 -0.14
N GLU A 382 12.96 -24.13 -0.69
CA GLU A 382 14.42 -24.27 -0.81
C GLU A 382 15.09 -24.46 0.55
N THR A 383 14.67 -23.71 1.55
CA THR A 383 15.23 -23.82 2.92
C THR A 383 15.01 -25.21 3.49
N ALA A 384 13.84 -25.81 3.26
CA ALA A 384 13.52 -27.16 3.70
C ALA A 384 14.34 -28.21 2.92
N VAL A 385 14.50 -28.07 1.60
CA VAL A 385 15.27 -28.99 0.75
C VAL A 385 16.78 -28.91 1.07
N VAL A 386 17.29 -27.71 1.35
CA VAL A 386 18.70 -27.50 1.77
C VAL A 386 18.99 -28.19 3.11
N ALA A 387 18.03 -28.26 4.02
CA ALA A 387 18.17 -29.01 5.27
C ALA A 387 18.39 -30.51 5.05
N GLU A 388 17.89 -31.08 3.92
CA GLU A 388 18.13 -32.44 3.48
C GLU A 388 19.45 -32.63 2.67
N GLY A 389 20.28 -31.60 2.58
CA GLY A 389 21.53 -31.58 1.83
C GLY A 389 21.35 -31.62 0.31
N ARG A 390 20.20 -31.18 -0.20
CA ARG A 390 19.87 -31.13 -1.63
C ARG A 390 19.60 -29.67 -2.07
N SER A 391 19.43 -29.51 -3.39
CA SER A 391 18.98 -28.22 -3.97
C SER A 391 17.66 -28.44 -4.68
N LEU A 392 16.76 -27.50 -4.63
CA LEU A 392 15.54 -27.50 -5.44
C LEU A 392 15.89 -27.26 -6.91
N ALA A 393 15.31 -28.01 -7.83
CA ALA A 393 15.43 -27.83 -9.27
C ALA A 393 14.03 -27.75 -9.90
N GLY A 394 13.95 -27.44 -11.19
CA GLY A 394 12.71 -27.46 -11.95
C GLY A 394 11.65 -26.44 -11.56
N VAL A 395 11.97 -25.44 -10.76
CA VAL A 395 11.04 -24.34 -10.46
C VAL A 395 10.80 -23.51 -11.72
N ARG A 396 9.55 -23.50 -12.21
CA ARG A 396 9.16 -22.75 -13.41
C ARG A 396 8.52 -21.41 -13.09
N THR A 397 7.83 -21.32 -11.96
CA THR A 397 7.15 -20.11 -11.52
C THR A 397 7.09 -20.05 -10.00
N ASP A 398 7.40 -18.90 -9.47
CA ASP A 398 7.03 -18.47 -8.13
C ASP A 398 5.97 -17.36 -8.25
N THR A 399 4.76 -17.63 -7.75
CA THR A 399 3.62 -16.73 -7.91
C THR A 399 3.80 -15.42 -7.13
N MET A 400 4.53 -15.43 -6.01
CA MET A 400 4.88 -14.22 -5.25
C MET A 400 5.86 -13.34 -6.04
N LEU A 401 6.94 -13.92 -6.56
CA LEU A 401 7.95 -13.19 -7.34
C LEU A 401 7.39 -12.70 -8.67
N SER A 402 6.57 -13.50 -9.35
CA SER A 402 5.89 -13.10 -10.59
C SER A 402 4.97 -11.90 -10.37
N ALA A 403 4.15 -11.92 -9.31
CA ALA A 403 3.27 -10.81 -8.97
C ALA A 403 4.07 -9.55 -8.60
N TYR A 404 5.16 -9.70 -7.86
CA TYR A 404 6.07 -8.61 -7.51
C TYR A 404 6.72 -7.97 -8.76
N LEU A 405 7.16 -8.75 -9.73
CA LEU A 405 7.73 -8.23 -10.97
C LEU A 405 6.70 -7.47 -11.80
N LEU A 406 5.44 -7.90 -11.79
CA LEU A 406 4.34 -7.22 -12.49
C LEU A 406 3.91 -5.92 -11.82
N ASP A 407 3.92 -5.85 -10.49
CA ASP A 407 3.62 -4.64 -9.72
C ASP A 407 4.48 -4.55 -8.46
N PRO A 408 5.72 -4.01 -8.56
CA PRO A 408 6.63 -3.92 -7.42
C PRO A 408 6.16 -3.01 -6.27
N ALA A 409 5.11 -2.21 -6.50
CA ALA A 409 4.52 -1.33 -5.49
C ALA A 409 3.23 -1.90 -4.89
N GLY A 410 2.89 -3.14 -5.21
CA GLY A 410 1.73 -3.86 -4.67
C GLY A 410 1.71 -3.85 -3.13
N SER A 411 0.50 -3.79 -2.55
CA SER A 411 0.31 -3.70 -1.10
C SER A 411 0.58 -5.02 -0.38
N SER A 412 0.37 -6.15 -1.05
CA SER A 412 0.62 -7.49 -0.53
C SER A 412 0.96 -8.46 -1.65
N PHE A 413 1.85 -9.39 -1.36
CA PHE A 413 2.21 -10.51 -2.25
C PHE A 413 1.84 -11.86 -1.63
N GLU A 414 0.99 -11.87 -0.61
CA GLU A 414 0.42 -13.08 0.00
C GLU A 414 -0.52 -13.80 -0.97
N LEU A 415 -0.63 -15.11 -0.82
CA LEU A 415 -1.35 -15.95 -1.79
C LEU A 415 -2.85 -15.62 -1.89
N GLN A 416 -3.52 -15.32 -0.76
CA GLN A 416 -4.95 -15.01 -0.76
C GLN A 416 -5.25 -13.69 -1.50
N PRO A 417 -4.63 -12.53 -1.17
CA PRO A 417 -4.82 -11.31 -1.95
C PRO A 417 -4.47 -11.45 -3.44
N LEU A 418 -3.44 -12.22 -3.78
CA LEU A 418 -3.09 -12.47 -5.17
C LEU A 418 -4.14 -13.32 -5.90
N SER A 419 -4.72 -14.31 -5.24
CA SER A 419 -5.80 -15.12 -5.80
C SER A 419 -7.03 -14.26 -6.10
N GLU A 420 -7.43 -13.41 -5.17
CA GLU A 420 -8.50 -12.46 -5.38
C GLU A 420 -8.21 -11.48 -6.53
N GLN A 421 -6.97 -10.95 -6.57
CA GLN A 421 -6.54 -9.98 -7.60
C GLN A 421 -6.51 -10.55 -9.01
N TYR A 422 -5.98 -11.75 -9.19
CA TYR A 422 -5.70 -12.30 -10.52
C TYR A 422 -6.74 -13.31 -10.98
N LEU A 423 -7.42 -14.02 -10.06
CA LEU A 423 -8.47 -15.00 -10.37
C LEU A 423 -9.89 -14.42 -10.19
N GLY A 424 -10.03 -13.31 -9.47
CA GLY A 424 -11.33 -12.65 -9.20
C GLY A 424 -12.19 -13.40 -8.17
N THR A 425 -11.61 -14.33 -7.41
CA THR A 425 -12.31 -15.10 -6.38
C THR A 425 -11.38 -15.39 -5.20
N ASP A 426 -11.95 -15.47 -4.00
CA ASP A 426 -11.27 -15.96 -2.81
C ASP A 426 -11.27 -17.48 -2.80
N VAL A 427 -10.22 -18.08 -3.36
CA VAL A 427 -10.04 -19.54 -3.42
C VAL A 427 -9.87 -20.13 -2.01
N LEU A 428 -9.35 -19.35 -1.06
CA LEU A 428 -9.01 -19.84 0.29
C LEU A 428 -10.12 -19.56 1.31
N GLY A 429 -11.05 -18.64 1.06
CA GLY A 429 -12.09 -18.23 2.00
C GLY A 429 -13.04 -19.35 2.38
N SER A 430 -13.40 -20.21 1.44
CA SER A 430 -14.27 -21.37 1.71
C SER A 430 -13.68 -22.38 2.72
N VAL A 431 -12.34 -22.41 2.85
CA VAL A 431 -11.63 -23.30 3.78
C VAL A 431 -11.36 -22.60 5.11
N ALA A 432 -11.23 -21.25 5.11
CA ALA A 432 -11.02 -20.48 6.33
C ALA A 432 -12.23 -20.52 7.28
N ASP A 433 -13.45 -20.44 6.75
CA ASP A 433 -14.69 -20.51 7.52
C ASP A 433 -14.93 -21.86 8.22
N GLU A 434 -14.43 -22.96 7.63
CA GLU A 434 -14.51 -24.30 8.22
C GLU A 434 -13.48 -24.50 9.35
N VAL A 435 -12.35 -23.79 9.34
CA VAL A 435 -11.24 -23.93 10.31
C VAL A 435 -11.43 -23.10 11.57
N GLU A 436 -12.09 -21.95 11.51
CA GLU A 436 -12.32 -21.08 12.69
C GLU A 436 -13.21 -21.72 13.78
N GLY A 437 -13.93 -22.77 13.47
CA GLY A 437 -14.82 -23.48 14.43
C GLY A 437 -14.20 -24.69 15.15
N GLN A 438 -12.99 -25.16 14.79
CA GLN A 438 -12.39 -26.39 15.31
C GLN A 438 -10.98 -26.15 15.89
N LEU A 439 -10.81 -26.44 17.18
CA LEU A 439 -9.57 -26.22 17.93
C LEU A 439 -8.38 -27.11 17.51
N PHE A 440 -8.56 -28.18 16.77
CA PHE A 440 -7.53 -29.10 16.27
C PHE A 440 -8.06 -29.91 15.09
N GLY A 441 -7.46 -29.81 13.88
CA GLY A 441 -7.65 -30.85 12.90
C GLY A 441 -7.47 -30.54 11.40
N ASP A 442 -7.54 -29.30 10.94
CA ASP A 442 -7.67 -29.04 9.51
C ASP A 442 -6.58 -28.17 8.84
N ALA A 443 -5.40 -28.03 9.49
CA ALA A 443 -4.25 -27.33 8.89
C ALA A 443 -3.87 -27.88 7.50
N TRP A 444 -3.95 -29.22 7.32
CA TRP A 444 -3.70 -29.87 6.05
C TRP A 444 -4.63 -29.40 4.91
N ARG A 445 -5.91 -29.13 5.23
CA ARG A 445 -6.88 -28.63 4.22
C ARG A 445 -6.48 -27.26 3.69
N ARG A 446 -5.99 -26.40 4.58
CA ARG A 446 -5.48 -25.10 4.20
C ARG A 446 -4.27 -25.22 3.28
N THR A 447 -3.28 -26.04 3.64
CA THR A 447 -2.08 -26.26 2.81
C THR A 447 -2.45 -26.86 1.45
N ALA A 448 -3.41 -27.80 1.40
CA ALA A 448 -3.92 -28.37 0.15
C ALA A 448 -4.65 -27.32 -0.70
N ALA A 449 -5.49 -26.47 -0.09
CA ALA A 449 -6.16 -25.38 -0.79
C ALA A 449 -5.17 -24.33 -1.31
N GLU A 450 -4.11 -24.02 -0.56
CA GLU A 450 -3.02 -23.16 -1.02
C GLU A 450 -2.30 -23.74 -2.23
N ALA A 451 -2.04 -25.03 -2.28
CA ALA A 451 -1.47 -25.70 -3.45
C ALA A 451 -2.40 -25.62 -4.68
N ALA A 452 -3.72 -25.82 -4.47
CA ALA A 452 -4.71 -25.63 -5.53
C ALA A 452 -4.77 -24.19 -6.03
N ALA A 453 -4.69 -23.20 -5.14
CA ALA A 453 -4.66 -21.79 -5.49
C ALA A 453 -3.40 -21.43 -6.32
N VAL A 454 -2.22 -21.95 -5.95
CA VAL A 454 -0.99 -21.76 -6.73
C VAL A 454 -1.14 -22.38 -8.12
N ALA A 455 -1.72 -23.58 -8.25
CA ALA A 455 -1.94 -24.23 -9.53
C ALA A 455 -2.89 -23.44 -10.47
N LEU A 456 -3.85 -22.71 -9.91
CA LEU A 456 -4.75 -21.85 -10.68
C LEU A 456 -4.07 -20.50 -11.04
N LEU A 457 -3.26 -19.97 -10.15
CA LEU A 457 -2.66 -18.64 -10.26
C LEU A 457 -1.43 -18.64 -11.18
N ALA A 458 -0.58 -19.66 -11.13
CA ALA A 458 0.68 -19.70 -11.85
C ALA A 458 0.52 -19.53 -13.38
N PRO A 459 -0.39 -20.20 -14.09
CA PRO A 459 -0.57 -19.98 -15.52
C PRO A 459 -1.00 -18.56 -15.90
N VAL A 460 -1.82 -17.93 -15.05
CA VAL A 460 -2.28 -16.54 -15.26
C VAL A 460 -1.15 -15.55 -15.11
N LEU A 461 -0.29 -15.75 -14.12
CA LEU A 461 0.87 -14.89 -13.90
C LEU A 461 1.94 -15.12 -14.97
N ASP A 462 2.17 -16.37 -15.39
CA ASP A 462 3.10 -16.71 -16.47
C ASP A 462 2.76 -15.99 -17.76
N GLU A 463 1.48 -16.03 -18.18
CA GLU A 463 1.03 -15.30 -19.37
C GLU A 463 1.29 -13.80 -19.26
N ARG A 464 1.07 -13.22 -18.07
CA ARG A 464 1.32 -11.79 -17.85
C ARG A 464 2.80 -11.43 -17.82
N ILE A 465 3.64 -12.26 -17.21
CA ILE A 465 5.10 -12.12 -17.22
C ILE A 465 5.64 -12.14 -18.65
N ASP A 466 5.16 -13.07 -19.48
CA ASP A 466 5.56 -13.18 -20.88
C ASP A 466 5.13 -11.94 -21.69
N LYS A 467 3.88 -11.49 -21.54
CA LYS A 467 3.36 -10.27 -22.18
C LYS A 467 4.11 -9.01 -21.75
N ALA A 468 4.54 -8.96 -20.49
CA ALA A 468 5.33 -7.84 -19.97
C ALA A 468 6.82 -7.90 -20.38
N GLY A 469 7.31 -9.02 -20.96
CA GLY A 469 8.72 -9.20 -21.31
C GLY A 469 9.64 -9.39 -20.10
N LEU A 470 9.09 -9.85 -18.95
CA LEU A 470 9.81 -10.01 -17.68
C LEU A 470 10.31 -11.44 -17.43
N ARG A 471 10.06 -12.36 -18.37
CA ARG A 471 10.42 -13.79 -18.23
C ARG A 471 11.92 -13.98 -17.95
N ARG A 472 12.77 -13.29 -18.70
CA ARG A 472 14.23 -13.39 -18.52
C ARG A 472 14.65 -12.94 -17.10
N LEU A 473 14.05 -11.88 -16.57
CA LEU A 473 14.35 -11.39 -15.22
C LEU A 473 13.91 -12.39 -14.14
N LEU A 474 12.75 -13.03 -14.33
CA LEU A 474 12.27 -14.08 -13.44
C LEU A 474 13.21 -15.29 -13.46
N ASP A 475 13.52 -15.83 -14.64
CA ASP A 475 14.24 -17.09 -14.81
C ASP A 475 15.74 -16.98 -14.53
N GLU A 476 16.38 -15.85 -14.90
CA GLU A 476 17.84 -15.68 -14.77
C GLU A 476 18.24 -14.98 -13.45
N VAL A 477 17.31 -14.28 -12.78
CA VAL A 477 17.64 -13.51 -11.58
C VAL A 477 16.81 -13.93 -10.37
N GLU A 478 15.47 -13.76 -10.40
CA GLU A 478 14.70 -13.87 -9.17
C GLU A 478 14.56 -15.32 -8.67
N LEU A 479 14.30 -16.28 -9.55
CA LEU A 479 14.21 -17.69 -9.16
C LEU A 479 15.57 -18.25 -8.69
N PRO A 480 16.69 -18.07 -9.43
CA PRO A 480 17.98 -18.54 -8.92
C PRO A 480 18.41 -17.90 -7.61
N LEU A 481 18.06 -16.63 -7.43
CA LEU A 481 18.38 -15.89 -6.19
C LEU A 481 17.67 -16.48 -4.97
N SER A 482 16.44 -17.01 -5.12
CA SER A 482 15.72 -17.69 -4.02
C SER A 482 16.56 -18.78 -3.38
N SER A 483 17.20 -19.61 -4.19
CA SER A 483 18.09 -20.69 -3.74
C SER A 483 19.35 -20.16 -3.02
N VAL A 484 19.92 -19.06 -3.50
CA VAL A 484 21.07 -18.39 -2.82
C VAL A 484 20.65 -17.89 -1.44
N LEU A 485 19.53 -17.17 -1.37
CA LEU A 485 19.01 -16.61 -0.12
C LEU A 485 18.62 -17.70 0.89
N ALA A 486 18.02 -18.79 0.43
CA ALA A 486 17.69 -19.93 1.28
C ALA A 486 18.94 -20.52 1.95
N ARG A 487 20.04 -20.71 1.19
CA ARG A 487 21.33 -21.17 1.75
C ARG A 487 21.91 -20.18 2.73
N MET A 488 21.86 -18.88 2.44
CA MET A 488 22.30 -17.83 3.37
C MET A 488 21.49 -17.85 4.66
N GLN A 489 20.18 -18.00 4.58
CA GLN A 489 19.30 -18.13 5.75
C GLN A 489 19.63 -19.39 6.57
N ALA A 490 19.91 -20.52 5.89
CA ALA A 490 20.29 -21.76 6.54
C ALA A 490 21.67 -21.67 7.21
N ASN A 491 22.64 -20.99 6.58
CA ASN A 491 23.96 -20.78 7.14
C ASN A 491 23.93 -19.95 8.42
N GLY A 492 23.12 -18.88 8.48
CA GLY A 492 23.09 -17.95 9.61
C GLY A 492 24.47 -17.31 9.91
N VAL A 493 24.56 -16.47 10.92
CA VAL A 493 25.80 -15.82 11.35
C VAL A 493 26.01 -16.00 12.86
N ALA A 494 27.22 -16.33 13.29
CA ALA A 494 27.55 -16.51 14.70
C ALA A 494 27.73 -15.16 15.40
N LEU A 495 27.35 -15.09 16.70
CA LEU A 495 27.47 -13.91 17.56
C LEU A 495 28.30 -14.21 18.79
N ASP A 496 29.15 -13.26 19.17
CA ASP A 496 29.76 -13.19 20.52
C ASP A 496 28.72 -12.58 21.49
N VAL A 497 27.88 -13.46 22.05
CA VAL A 497 26.82 -13.05 22.99
C VAL A 497 27.42 -12.44 24.25
N ALA A 498 28.55 -12.97 24.74
CA ALA A 498 29.21 -12.45 25.96
C ALA A 498 29.67 -10.99 25.77
N TYR A 499 30.23 -10.70 24.60
CA TYR A 499 30.63 -9.34 24.23
C TYR A 499 29.43 -8.39 24.13
N LEU A 500 28.29 -8.84 23.52
CA LEU A 500 27.06 -8.03 23.46
C LEU A 500 26.48 -7.76 24.85
N ASP A 501 26.47 -8.74 25.74
CA ASP A 501 25.98 -8.58 27.12
C ASP A 501 26.85 -7.55 27.90
N GLU A 502 28.16 -7.62 27.79
CA GLU A 502 29.09 -6.63 28.40
C GLU A 502 28.86 -5.21 27.85
N MET A 503 28.69 -5.12 26.51
CA MET A 503 28.36 -3.85 25.86
C MET A 503 27.02 -3.30 26.33
N ALA A 504 26.01 -4.15 26.48
CA ALA A 504 24.67 -3.77 26.93
C ALA A 504 24.71 -3.22 28.38
N GLU A 505 25.50 -3.78 29.26
CA GLU A 505 25.70 -3.25 30.62
C GLU A 505 26.31 -1.83 30.57
N GLY A 506 27.36 -1.61 29.80
CA GLY A 506 27.98 -0.29 29.65
C GLY A 506 27.03 0.77 29.03
N VAL A 507 26.24 0.37 28.06
CA VAL A 507 25.23 1.25 27.44
C VAL A 507 24.14 1.60 28.44
N ARG A 508 23.62 0.64 29.24
CA ARG A 508 22.58 0.90 30.26
C ARG A 508 23.08 1.85 31.34
N ASP A 509 24.35 1.73 31.78
CA ASP A 509 24.96 2.63 32.77
C ASP A 509 25.05 4.07 32.19
N THR A 510 25.44 4.20 30.93
CA THR A 510 25.51 5.49 30.25
C THR A 510 24.10 6.11 30.11
N MET A 511 23.12 5.30 29.72
CA MET A 511 21.72 5.73 29.63
C MET A 511 21.15 6.19 30.97
N ALA A 512 21.46 5.49 32.05
CA ALA A 512 21.06 5.89 33.40
C ALA A 512 21.66 7.24 33.81
N THR A 513 22.93 7.48 33.47
CA THR A 513 23.60 8.75 33.71
C THR A 513 22.96 9.89 32.92
N LEU A 514 22.70 9.69 31.62
CA LEU A 514 22.03 10.67 30.76
C LEU A 514 20.59 10.94 31.24
N GLN A 515 19.88 9.91 31.65
CA GLN A 515 18.52 10.06 32.19
C GLN A 515 18.51 10.92 33.45
N ALA A 516 19.44 10.70 34.39
CA ALA A 516 19.58 11.53 35.58
C ALA A 516 19.87 12.99 35.21
N GLN A 517 20.77 13.23 34.29
CA GLN A 517 21.11 14.55 33.77
C GLN A 517 19.88 15.23 33.11
N ILE A 518 19.10 14.50 32.30
CA ILE A 518 17.88 14.99 31.66
C ILE A 518 16.86 15.40 32.72
N TYR A 519 16.66 14.59 33.76
CA TYR A 519 15.72 14.90 34.84
C TYR A 519 16.14 16.11 35.65
N GLU A 520 17.44 16.26 35.92
CA GLU A 520 17.99 17.46 36.56
C GLU A 520 17.73 18.72 35.72
N LEU A 521 18.01 18.68 34.41
CA LEU A 521 17.80 19.78 33.48
C LEU A 521 16.30 20.09 33.27
N ALA A 522 15.45 19.08 33.33
CA ALA A 522 14.01 19.24 33.26
C ALA A 522 13.39 19.71 34.58
N GLY A 523 14.03 19.44 35.72
CA GLY A 523 13.54 19.73 37.06
C GLY A 523 12.41 18.78 37.54
N GLU A 524 12.20 17.65 36.87
CA GLU A 524 11.25 16.60 37.21
C GLU A 524 11.53 15.32 36.41
N GLU A 525 11.06 14.19 36.94
CA GLU A 525 11.12 12.91 36.26
C GLU A 525 9.94 12.76 35.30
N PHE A 526 10.19 12.18 34.13
CA PHE A 526 9.17 11.92 33.11
C PHE A 526 9.57 10.76 32.20
N ASN A 527 8.65 10.21 31.44
CA ASN A 527 8.95 9.13 30.49
C ASN A 527 9.56 9.69 29.20
N LEU A 528 10.86 9.44 28.98
CA LEU A 528 11.65 9.87 27.83
C LEU A 528 11.14 9.28 26.50
N ASN A 529 10.49 8.11 26.55
CA ASN A 529 9.85 7.45 25.41
C ASN A 529 8.41 7.93 25.15
N SER A 530 7.90 8.92 25.93
CA SER A 530 6.58 9.50 25.74
C SER A 530 6.64 10.83 24.97
N PRO A 531 6.28 10.89 23.67
CA PRO A 531 6.28 12.14 22.93
C PRO A 531 5.39 13.24 23.54
N PRO A 532 4.23 12.95 24.17
CA PRO A 532 3.45 13.97 24.86
C PRO A 532 4.19 14.60 26.05
N GLN A 533 4.82 13.78 26.92
CA GLN A 533 5.55 14.28 28.08
C GLN A 533 6.79 15.06 27.66
N LEU A 534 7.49 14.58 26.65
CA LEU A 534 8.64 15.28 26.10
C LEU A 534 8.26 16.66 25.53
N ARG A 535 7.12 16.77 24.86
CA ARG A 535 6.59 18.06 24.39
C ARG A 535 6.31 19.03 25.55
N ALA A 536 5.68 18.53 26.59
CA ALA A 536 5.39 19.35 27.77
C ALA A 536 6.67 19.91 28.42
N ILE A 537 7.74 19.09 28.51
CA ILE A 537 9.02 19.54 29.03
C ILE A 537 9.69 20.54 28.08
N LEU A 538 9.90 20.15 26.81
CA LEU A 538 10.71 20.96 25.89
C LEU A 538 10.01 22.27 25.49
N TYR A 539 8.70 22.22 25.19
CA TYR A 539 8.01 23.34 24.58
C TYR A 539 7.15 24.12 25.58
N ASP A 540 6.51 23.44 26.53
CA ASP A 540 5.62 24.14 27.50
C ASP A 540 6.42 24.64 28.71
N LYS A 541 7.37 23.87 29.26
CA LYS A 541 8.18 24.24 30.43
C LYS A 541 9.43 25.03 30.06
N LEU A 542 10.29 24.48 29.19
CA LEU A 542 11.56 25.08 28.78
C LEU A 542 11.41 26.13 27.66
N LYS A 543 10.19 26.28 27.09
CA LYS A 543 9.85 27.29 26.06
C LYS A 543 10.75 27.24 24.81
N LEU A 544 11.27 26.06 24.45
CA LEU A 544 12.02 25.91 23.21
C LEU A 544 11.06 26.05 22.02
N SER A 545 11.51 26.67 20.92
CA SER A 545 10.67 26.93 19.75
C SER A 545 10.94 25.91 18.64
N PRO A 546 10.09 24.90 18.46
CA PRO A 546 10.27 23.94 17.36
C PRO A 546 9.80 24.55 16.05
N GLY A 547 10.58 24.37 14.98
CA GLY A 547 10.26 24.86 13.64
C GLY A 547 9.18 24.07 12.88
N LYS A 548 8.69 22.93 13.41
CA LYS A 548 7.83 21.99 12.66
C LYS A 548 6.72 21.41 13.54
N LYS A 549 5.52 21.31 12.96
CA LYS A 549 4.37 20.59 13.55
C LYS A 549 4.18 19.21 12.89
N THR A 550 3.66 18.26 13.65
CA THR A 550 3.23 16.97 13.13
C THR A 550 1.97 17.14 12.24
N PRO A 551 1.59 16.16 11.40
CA PRO A 551 0.34 16.19 10.62
C PRO A 551 -0.91 16.43 11.47
N LYS A 552 -0.88 16.04 12.77
CA LYS A 552 -1.97 16.29 13.74
C LYS A 552 -1.89 17.68 14.40
N GLY A 553 -1.06 18.61 13.90
CA GLY A 553 -0.93 19.97 14.41
C GLY A 553 -0.12 20.12 15.70
N GLN A 554 0.40 19.04 16.27
CA GLN A 554 1.22 19.04 17.48
C GLN A 554 2.68 19.36 17.16
N LEU A 555 3.41 19.95 18.13
CA LEU A 555 4.85 20.20 17.98
C LEU A 555 5.63 18.87 17.89
N SER A 556 6.49 18.75 16.87
CA SER A 556 7.24 17.52 16.66
C SER A 556 8.44 17.42 17.62
N THR A 557 8.71 16.22 18.13
CA THR A 557 9.91 15.85 18.89
C THR A 557 10.80 14.88 18.12
N ASP A 558 10.67 14.84 16.79
CA ASP A 558 11.49 14.00 15.92
C ASP A 558 12.97 14.44 16.01
N ALA A 559 13.88 13.48 15.80
CA ALA A 559 15.32 13.74 15.86
C ALA A 559 15.74 14.92 14.97
N SER A 560 15.21 15.01 13.74
CA SER A 560 15.51 16.11 12.79
C SER A 560 15.06 17.50 13.25
N VAL A 561 14.10 17.57 14.16
CA VAL A 561 13.63 18.82 14.79
C VAL A 561 14.50 19.14 15.99
N LEU A 562 14.80 18.15 16.82
CA LEU A 562 15.65 18.30 18.00
C LEU A 562 17.08 18.65 17.60
N GLU A 563 17.61 18.08 16.52
CA GLU A 563 18.97 18.40 16.02
C GLU A 563 19.16 19.89 15.79
N LYS A 564 18.15 20.60 15.27
CA LYS A 564 18.18 22.06 15.07
C LYS A 564 18.14 22.84 16.38
N LEU A 565 17.82 22.20 17.48
CA LEU A 565 17.76 22.79 18.82
C LEU A 565 18.92 22.34 19.71
N ARG A 566 19.85 21.56 19.17
CA ARG A 566 20.99 20.95 19.93
C ARG A 566 21.77 22.02 20.71
N ASP A 567 22.11 23.12 20.05
CA ASP A 567 22.89 24.20 20.65
C ASP A 567 22.07 25.20 21.48
N VAL A 568 20.74 25.06 21.50
CA VAL A 568 19.84 25.98 22.21
C VAL A 568 19.75 25.65 23.70
N HIS A 569 19.76 24.35 24.06
CA HIS A 569 19.64 23.94 25.46
C HIS A 569 20.29 22.56 25.65
N PRO A 570 21.12 22.34 26.70
CA PRO A 570 21.88 21.10 26.92
C PRO A 570 20.98 19.85 27.06
N ILE A 571 19.73 19.99 27.50
CA ILE A 571 18.77 18.88 27.58
C ILE A 571 18.54 18.21 26.21
N VAL A 572 18.62 18.97 25.11
CA VAL A 572 18.33 18.46 23.76
C VAL A 572 19.40 17.49 23.31
N ASP A 573 20.68 17.83 23.54
CA ASP A 573 21.80 16.95 23.23
C ASP A 573 21.76 15.66 24.08
N ALA A 574 21.47 15.80 25.39
CA ALA A 574 21.32 14.64 26.27
C ALA A 574 20.15 13.72 25.84
N ILE A 575 19.02 14.28 25.40
CA ILE A 575 17.86 13.51 24.88
C ILE A 575 18.21 12.80 23.57
N LEU A 576 18.90 13.47 22.65
CA LEU A 576 19.31 12.87 21.37
C LEU A 576 20.27 11.70 21.62
N SER A 577 21.28 11.90 22.49
CA SER A 577 22.23 10.85 22.87
C SER A 577 21.54 9.69 23.58
N TRP A 578 20.63 9.96 24.51
CA TRP A 578 19.86 8.93 25.20
C TRP A 578 19.01 8.10 24.23
N ARG A 579 18.32 8.74 23.28
CA ARG A 579 17.50 8.06 22.27
C ARG A 579 18.31 7.21 21.30
N GLU A 580 19.50 7.65 20.92
CA GLU A 580 20.42 6.87 20.11
C GLU A 580 20.81 5.58 20.83
N LEU A 581 21.21 5.68 22.11
CA LEU A 581 21.55 4.53 22.93
C LEU A 581 20.35 3.61 23.19
N ASP A 582 19.18 4.16 23.51
CA ASP A 582 17.95 3.38 23.73
C ASP A 582 17.56 2.55 22.48
N LYS A 583 17.64 3.17 21.30
CA LYS A 583 17.40 2.47 20.03
C LYS A 583 18.43 1.36 19.80
N LEU A 584 19.71 1.60 20.04
CA LEU A 584 20.76 0.59 19.87
C LEU A 584 20.60 -0.56 20.86
N ASN A 585 20.33 -0.23 22.13
CA ASN A 585 20.13 -1.22 23.17
C ASN A 585 18.91 -2.11 22.87
N SER A 586 17.75 -1.51 22.62
CA SER A 586 16.50 -2.24 22.39
C SER A 586 16.49 -3.03 21.08
N THR A 587 17.09 -2.49 20.00
CA THR A 587 17.04 -3.10 18.67
C THR A 587 18.10 -4.18 18.48
N TYR A 588 19.28 -4.02 19.09
CA TYR A 588 20.41 -4.91 18.84
C TYR A 588 20.93 -5.60 20.10
N LEU A 589 21.32 -4.86 21.14
CA LEU A 589 22.00 -5.46 22.29
C LEU A 589 21.10 -6.40 23.10
N ASP A 590 19.85 -6.01 23.35
CA ASP A 590 18.86 -6.83 24.06
C ASP A 590 18.14 -7.84 23.15
N ALA A 591 18.05 -7.59 21.85
CA ALA A 591 17.25 -8.40 20.92
C ALA A 591 18.07 -9.51 20.24
N LEU A 592 19.29 -9.22 19.74
CA LEU A 592 20.08 -10.21 18.99
C LEU A 592 20.45 -11.46 19.81
N PRO A 593 20.89 -11.37 21.08
CA PRO A 593 21.19 -12.56 21.88
C PRO A 593 20.03 -13.54 22.01
N LYS A 594 18.77 -13.01 22.05
CA LYS A 594 17.55 -13.83 22.18
C LYS A 594 17.15 -14.53 20.88
N GLN A 595 17.74 -14.13 19.77
CA GLN A 595 17.46 -14.70 18.44
C GLN A 595 18.51 -15.71 17.98
N VAL A 596 19.51 -15.98 18.81
CA VAL A 596 20.46 -17.05 18.54
C VAL A 596 19.75 -18.39 18.64
N ASP A 597 19.79 -19.16 17.57
CA ASP A 597 19.24 -20.52 17.55
C ASP A 597 20.11 -21.44 18.45
N PRO A 598 19.52 -22.07 19.49
CA PRO A 598 20.27 -22.94 20.40
C PRO A 598 20.82 -24.21 19.76
N ARG A 599 20.34 -24.57 18.54
CA ARG A 599 20.76 -25.78 17.82
C ARG A 599 22.16 -25.63 17.22
N ASP A 600 22.50 -24.44 16.71
CA ASP A 600 23.76 -24.17 16.02
C ASP A 600 24.52 -22.95 16.54
N GLY A 601 23.92 -22.15 17.44
CA GLY A 601 24.55 -20.96 18.02
C GLY A 601 24.59 -19.77 17.06
N ARG A 602 23.75 -19.72 16.01
CA ARG A 602 23.74 -18.70 14.98
C ARG A 602 22.44 -17.90 14.97
N VAL A 603 22.50 -16.72 14.42
CA VAL A 603 21.33 -15.90 14.12
C VAL A 603 20.97 -16.07 12.64
N HIS A 604 19.71 -16.38 12.40
CA HIS A 604 19.17 -16.56 11.05
C HIS A 604 18.19 -15.45 10.74
N THR A 605 18.56 -14.54 9.85
CA THR A 605 17.68 -13.51 9.33
C THR A 605 16.83 -14.07 8.18
N THR A 606 15.71 -13.44 7.88
CA THR A 606 14.91 -13.69 6.68
C THR A 606 15.23 -12.62 5.64
N PHE A 607 15.65 -12.99 4.44
CA PHE A 607 15.84 -12.08 3.31
C PHE A 607 14.60 -12.00 2.45
N ASN A 608 14.12 -10.77 2.17
CA ASN A 608 12.93 -10.52 1.37
C ASN A 608 13.31 -9.98 -0.01
N GLN A 609 12.87 -10.65 -1.07
CA GLN A 609 13.06 -10.21 -2.45
C GLN A 609 12.03 -9.15 -2.87
N THR A 610 10.86 -9.14 -2.22
CA THR A 610 9.73 -8.27 -2.53
C THR A 610 9.64 -7.02 -1.67
N GLY A 611 10.63 -6.80 -0.78
CA GLY A 611 10.59 -5.74 0.25
C GLY A 611 10.80 -4.31 -0.28
N ALA A 612 11.23 -4.12 -1.53
CA ALA A 612 11.48 -2.81 -2.10
C ALA A 612 11.09 -2.75 -3.58
N ALA A 613 10.37 -1.68 -3.97
CA ALA A 613 9.96 -1.47 -5.37
C ALA A 613 11.14 -1.24 -6.35
N THR A 614 12.36 -1.06 -5.86
CA THR A 614 13.58 -0.90 -6.66
C THR A 614 14.31 -2.22 -6.97
N GLY A 615 13.83 -3.34 -6.47
CA GLY A 615 14.51 -4.64 -6.60
C GLY A 615 15.55 -4.93 -5.50
N ARG A 616 15.82 -3.98 -4.60
CA ARG A 616 16.76 -4.20 -3.47
C ARG A 616 16.20 -5.24 -2.52
N LEU A 617 17.11 -6.05 -1.97
CA LEU A 617 16.79 -6.98 -0.89
C LEU A 617 16.57 -6.24 0.43
N SER A 618 15.74 -6.79 1.29
CA SER A 618 15.63 -6.38 2.69
C SER A 618 15.78 -7.57 3.63
N SER A 619 16.07 -7.32 4.90
CA SER A 619 16.15 -8.38 5.91
C SER A 619 15.19 -8.10 7.07
N THR A 620 14.64 -9.17 7.65
CA THR A 620 13.73 -9.12 8.79
C THR A 620 14.02 -10.28 9.75
N ASN A 621 13.64 -10.14 11.00
CA ASN A 621 13.70 -11.16 12.04
C ASN A 621 15.09 -11.83 12.20
N PRO A 622 16.14 -11.04 12.49
CA PRO A 622 16.27 -9.60 12.68
C PRO A 622 16.60 -8.83 11.41
N ASN A 623 16.33 -7.50 11.39
CA ASN A 623 16.83 -6.65 10.33
C ASN A 623 18.31 -6.32 10.54
N LEU A 624 19.19 -7.07 9.89
CA LEU A 624 20.65 -6.88 9.98
C LEU A 624 21.18 -5.78 9.04
N GLN A 625 20.40 -5.38 8.03
CA GLN A 625 20.79 -4.30 7.10
C GLN A 625 20.74 -2.91 7.73
N ASN A 626 20.03 -2.77 8.85
CA ASN A 626 19.94 -1.49 9.57
C ASN A 626 21.00 -1.29 10.65
N ILE A 627 21.94 -2.23 10.81
CA ILE A 627 23.09 -2.06 11.75
C ILE A 627 23.94 -0.88 11.28
N PRO A 628 24.16 0.16 12.13
CA PRO A 628 24.86 1.37 11.70
C PRO A 628 26.25 1.07 11.16
N VAL A 629 26.58 1.62 9.99
CA VAL A 629 27.92 1.51 9.39
C VAL A 629 28.83 2.57 9.96
N ARG A 630 28.27 3.75 10.29
CA ARG A 630 29.02 4.93 10.79
C ARG A 630 28.86 5.05 12.30
N GLY A 631 29.88 5.57 12.93
CA GLY A 631 29.91 5.77 14.38
C GLY A 631 30.56 4.61 15.14
N GLU A 632 31.06 4.92 16.33
CA GLU A 632 31.81 3.97 17.17
C GLU A 632 30.92 2.82 17.66
N LEU A 633 29.70 3.13 18.10
CA LEU A 633 28.74 2.13 18.59
C LEU A 633 28.34 1.13 17.51
N GLY A 634 28.09 1.61 16.27
CA GLY A 634 27.77 0.71 15.15
C GLY A 634 28.91 -0.25 14.83
N ARG A 635 30.15 0.25 14.89
CA ARG A 635 31.37 -0.54 14.72
C ARG A 635 31.52 -1.59 15.82
N GLN A 636 31.25 -1.23 17.07
CA GLN A 636 31.25 -2.16 18.21
C GLN A 636 30.18 -3.25 18.04
N ILE A 637 28.98 -2.94 17.59
CA ILE A 637 27.93 -3.96 17.30
C ILE A 637 28.40 -4.91 16.20
N ARG A 638 29.00 -4.41 15.10
CA ARG A 638 29.57 -5.26 14.04
C ARG A 638 30.69 -6.18 14.52
N ARG A 639 31.43 -5.76 15.55
CA ARG A 639 32.46 -6.59 16.16
C ARG A 639 31.94 -7.86 16.84
N ALA A 640 30.66 -7.85 17.26
CA ALA A 640 30.02 -9.03 17.83
C ALA A 640 29.72 -10.13 16.80
N PHE A 641 29.73 -9.81 15.50
CA PHE A 641 29.56 -10.82 14.44
C PHE A 641 30.89 -11.47 14.13
N ILE A 642 30.97 -12.76 14.39
CA ILE A 642 32.20 -13.56 14.36
C ILE A 642 31.99 -14.80 13.46
N PRO A 643 33.10 -15.45 12.99
CA PRO A 643 32.95 -16.76 12.36
C PRO A 643 32.52 -17.82 13.39
N GLY A 644 31.76 -18.80 12.96
CA GLY A 644 31.22 -19.84 13.82
C GLY A 644 32.23 -20.95 14.17
N SER A 645 33.31 -21.06 13.41
CA SER A 645 34.34 -22.07 13.63
C SER A 645 35.69 -21.45 14.04
N ARG A 646 36.39 -22.12 14.91
CA ARG A 646 37.72 -21.67 15.36
C ARG A 646 38.74 -21.85 14.23
N GLY A 647 39.38 -20.76 13.85
CA GLY A 647 40.36 -20.74 12.75
C GLY A 647 39.80 -20.21 11.45
N ASP A 648 38.49 -19.89 11.43
CA ASP A 648 37.85 -19.18 10.32
C ASP A 648 37.93 -17.67 10.52
N VAL A 649 37.71 -16.94 9.44
CA VAL A 649 37.62 -15.47 9.38
C VAL A 649 36.33 -15.08 8.63
N LEU A 650 35.85 -13.88 8.88
CA LEU A 650 34.85 -13.25 8.02
C LEU A 650 35.57 -12.58 6.85
N LEU A 651 35.04 -12.79 5.65
CA LEU A 651 35.45 -12.12 4.42
C LEU A 651 34.29 -11.24 3.95
N VAL A 652 34.61 -9.99 3.63
CA VAL A 652 33.63 -8.98 3.17
C VAL A 652 34.02 -8.55 1.77
N ALA A 653 33.03 -8.55 0.89
CA ALA A 653 33.13 -8.09 -0.49
C ALA A 653 32.08 -7.02 -0.80
N ASP A 654 32.51 -5.83 -1.22
CA ASP A 654 31.64 -4.69 -1.49
C ASP A 654 31.87 -4.13 -2.89
N TYR A 655 30.78 -3.79 -3.63
CA TYR A 655 30.93 -3.14 -4.92
C TYR A 655 31.37 -1.68 -4.78
N SER A 656 32.50 -1.36 -5.38
CA SER A 656 33.02 0.01 -5.42
C SER A 656 32.18 0.90 -6.33
N GLN A 657 31.37 1.77 -5.75
CA GLN A 657 30.61 2.84 -6.45
C GLN A 657 29.73 2.33 -7.60
N ILE A 658 29.06 1.19 -7.40
CA ILE A 658 28.29 0.51 -8.45
C ILE A 658 27.27 1.45 -9.14
N GLU A 659 26.55 2.28 -8.39
CA GLU A 659 25.52 3.19 -8.92
C GLU A 659 26.11 4.26 -9.84
N LEU A 660 27.32 4.77 -9.54
CA LEU A 660 27.99 5.74 -10.42
C LEU A 660 28.57 5.08 -11.68
N ARG A 661 29.00 3.82 -11.60
CA ARG A 661 29.42 3.04 -12.77
C ARG A 661 28.24 2.74 -13.70
N ILE A 662 27.09 2.41 -13.14
CA ILE A 662 25.85 2.25 -13.88
C ILE A 662 25.41 3.58 -14.51
N LEU A 663 25.53 4.69 -13.79
CA LEU A 663 25.23 6.02 -14.35
C LEU A 663 26.17 6.34 -15.52
N ALA A 664 27.46 6.02 -15.43
CA ALA A 664 28.41 6.20 -16.54
C ALA A 664 28.02 5.38 -17.77
N HIS A 665 27.60 4.13 -17.57
CA HIS A 665 27.12 3.26 -18.65
C HIS A 665 25.82 3.77 -19.27
N LEU A 666 24.79 4.03 -18.45
CA LEU A 666 23.46 4.45 -18.93
C LEU A 666 23.46 5.84 -19.59
N SER A 667 24.26 6.77 -19.08
CA SER A 667 24.39 8.12 -19.65
C SER A 667 25.27 8.14 -20.91
N GLY A 668 26.24 7.24 -20.97
CA GLY A 668 27.30 7.24 -22.00
C GLY A 668 28.28 8.40 -21.84
N ASP A 669 28.36 9.07 -20.69
CA ASP A 669 29.19 10.26 -20.50
C ASP A 669 30.68 9.92 -20.55
N GLU A 670 31.36 10.43 -21.61
CA GLU A 670 32.75 10.13 -21.85
C GLU A 670 33.70 10.62 -20.74
N GLY A 671 33.34 11.73 -20.08
CA GLY A 671 34.13 12.27 -18.99
C GLY A 671 34.07 11.37 -17.74
N LEU A 672 32.89 10.81 -17.46
CA LEU A 672 32.68 9.90 -16.33
C LEU A 672 33.30 8.51 -16.61
N LYS A 673 33.15 8.00 -17.85
CA LYS A 673 33.79 6.76 -18.30
C LYS A 673 35.32 6.84 -18.20
N ALA A 674 35.93 7.88 -18.75
CA ALA A 674 37.38 8.08 -18.72
C ALA A 674 37.94 8.15 -17.27
N ALA A 675 37.17 8.74 -16.34
CA ALA A 675 37.55 8.77 -14.93
C ALA A 675 37.58 7.35 -14.30
N PHE A 676 36.61 6.49 -14.62
CA PHE A 676 36.62 5.11 -14.16
C PHE A 676 37.66 4.22 -14.83
N GLU A 677 37.93 4.43 -16.12
CA GLU A 677 38.95 3.69 -16.88
C GLU A 677 40.35 3.99 -16.41
N SER A 678 40.63 5.26 -16.03
CA SER A 678 41.93 5.68 -15.51
C SER A 678 42.21 5.12 -14.10
N GLY A 679 41.21 4.55 -13.41
CA GLY A 679 41.34 4.09 -12.03
C GLY A 679 41.43 5.22 -11.01
N ALA A 680 41.18 6.48 -11.41
CA ALA A 680 41.15 7.63 -10.51
C ALA A 680 39.98 7.54 -9.53
N ASP A 681 40.14 8.16 -8.34
CA ASP A 681 39.00 8.34 -7.42
C ASP A 681 37.99 9.30 -8.03
N ILE A 682 36.80 8.78 -8.32
CA ILE A 682 35.74 9.53 -9.02
C ILE A 682 35.35 10.81 -8.30
N HIS A 683 35.41 10.84 -6.97
CA HIS A 683 35.03 12.02 -6.23
C HIS A 683 36.13 13.09 -6.32
N THR A 684 37.40 12.66 -6.36
CA THR A 684 38.57 13.54 -6.63
C THR A 684 38.53 14.08 -8.04
N ALA A 685 38.29 13.23 -9.05
CA ALA A 685 38.18 13.65 -10.45
C ALA A 685 36.97 14.62 -10.66
N THR A 686 35.83 14.35 -10.03
CA THR A 686 34.69 15.28 -10.04
C THR A 686 35.03 16.61 -9.36
N SER A 687 35.72 16.58 -8.22
CA SER A 687 36.16 17.78 -7.50
C SER A 687 37.02 18.65 -8.41
N ALA A 688 38.05 18.05 -9.03
CA ALA A 688 38.97 18.75 -9.93
C ALA A 688 38.19 19.46 -11.05
N ARG A 689 37.24 18.81 -11.67
CA ARG A 689 36.45 19.38 -12.78
C ARG A 689 35.45 20.43 -12.32
N VAL A 690 34.66 20.17 -11.29
CA VAL A 690 33.59 21.04 -10.81
C VAL A 690 34.13 22.30 -10.15
N PHE A 691 35.24 22.19 -9.38
CA PHE A 691 35.83 23.31 -8.66
C PHE A 691 37.04 23.92 -9.41
N GLY A 692 37.43 23.35 -10.56
CA GLY A 692 38.55 23.86 -11.37
C GLY A 692 39.89 23.72 -10.68
N LEU A 693 40.08 22.67 -9.87
CA LEU A 693 41.29 22.40 -9.08
C LEU A 693 42.13 21.29 -9.74
N PRO A 694 43.47 21.33 -9.64
CA PRO A 694 44.30 20.16 -9.92
C PRO A 694 43.96 19.01 -8.95
N GLU A 695 43.98 17.73 -9.41
CA GLU A 695 43.61 16.56 -8.62
C GLU A 695 44.44 16.42 -7.33
N ASP A 696 45.75 16.81 -7.39
CA ASP A 696 46.67 16.79 -6.26
C ASP A 696 46.41 17.89 -5.20
N GLN A 697 45.52 18.84 -5.51
CA GLN A 697 45.12 19.91 -4.59
C GLN A 697 43.68 19.69 -4.02
N VAL A 698 43.07 18.57 -4.34
CA VAL A 698 41.74 18.23 -3.77
C VAL A 698 41.92 17.74 -2.34
N ASP A 699 41.47 18.55 -1.39
CA ASP A 699 41.48 18.19 0.03
C ASP A 699 40.30 17.25 0.39
N PRO A 700 40.32 16.59 1.55
CA PRO A 700 39.25 15.69 1.97
C PRO A 700 37.86 16.35 2.07
N ALA A 701 37.81 17.64 2.44
CA ALA A 701 36.54 18.37 2.55
C ALA A 701 35.91 18.62 1.17
N THR A 702 36.73 19.05 0.20
CA THR A 702 36.31 19.26 -1.20
C THR A 702 35.91 17.94 -1.87
N ARG A 703 36.66 16.85 -1.60
CA ARG A 703 36.31 15.50 -2.03
C ARG A 703 34.93 15.05 -1.46
N SER A 704 34.66 15.33 -0.19
CA SER A 704 33.39 15.01 0.47
C SER A 704 32.23 15.80 -0.13
N ARG A 705 32.44 17.07 -0.51
CA ARG A 705 31.46 17.88 -1.22
C ARG A 705 31.13 17.28 -2.59
N ALA A 706 32.15 16.89 -3.38
CA ALA A 706 31.94 16.22 -4.66
C ALA A 706 31.21 14.86 -4.50
N LYS A 707 31.51 14.09 -3.47
CA LYS A 707 30.74 12.88 -3.13
C LYS A 707 29.26 13.19 -2.92
N ALA A 708 28.94 14.25 -2.18
CA ALA A 708 27.56 14.68 -1.95
C ALA A 708 26.87 15.17 -3.25
N ILE A 709 27.61 15.84 -4.15
CA ILE A 709 27.12 16.30 -5.45
C ILE A 709 26.86 15.09 -6.36
N ASN A 710 27.82 14.18 -6.52
CA ASN A 710 27.69 13.01 -7.39
C ASN A 710 26.44 12.18 -7.06
N TYR A 711 26.28 11.78 -5.80
CA TYR A 711 25.10 11.02 -5.39
C TYR A 711 23.82 11.88 -5.36
N GLY A 712 23.92 13.14 -4.92
CA GLY A 712 22.76 14.03 -4.86
C GLY A 712 22.13 14.25 -6.24
N LEU A 713 22.94 14.52 -7.26
CA LEU A 713 22.46 14.77 -8.61
C LEU A 713 22.02 13.51 -9.33
N ALA A 714 22.72 12.38 -9.14
CA ALA A 714 22.27 11.08 -9.62
C ALA A 714 20.83 10.74 -9.14
N TYR A 715 20.49 11.22 -7.93
CA TYR A 715 19.17 11.00 -7.31
C TYR A 715 18.18 12.16 -7.52
N GLY A 716 18.48 13.09 -8.40
CA GLY A 716 17.58 14.20 -8.75
C GLY A 716 17.43 15.24 -7.63
N MET A 717 18.45 15.43 -6.79
CA MET A 717 18.48 16.47 -5.78
C MET A 717 18.50 17.85 -6.43
N ASN A 718 17.65 18.75 -5.97
CA ASN A 718 17.61 20.15 -6.43
C ASN A 718 18.57 21.03 -5.61
N ALA A 719 18.72 22.30 -6.02
CA ALA A 719 19.61 23.25 -5.34
C ALA A 719 19.31 23.43 -3.85
N TRP A 720 18.04 23.42 -3.43
CA TRP A 720 17.66 23.50 -2.01
C TRP A 720 18.11 22.29 -1.19
N GLY A 721 17.96 21.09 -1.77
CA GLY A 721 18.41 19.85 -1.13
C GLY A 721 19.93 19.81 -0.98
N LEU A 722 20.65 20.22 -2.03
CA LEU A 722 22.11 20.27 -2.04
C LEU A 722 22.63 21.35 -1.08
N ALA A 723 22.02 22.54 -1.09
CA ALA A 723 22.33 23.63 -0.17
C ALA A 723 22.22 23.22 1.31
N SER A 724 21.11 22.53 1.66
CA SER A 724 20.90 22.03 3.02
C SER A 724 21.92 20.95 3.41
N ARG A 725 22.36 20.11 2.47
CA ARG A 725 23.32 19.03 2.73
C ARG A 725 24.75 19.52 2.87
N LEU A 726 25.12 20.56 2.12
CA LEU A 726 26.45 21.15 2.13
C LEU A 726 26.60 22.37 3.05
N GLU A 727 25.50 22.79 3.69
CA GLU A 727 25.42 23.99 4.54
C GLU A 727 25.87 25.28 3.81
N ILE A 728 25.42 25.42 2.55
CA ILE A 728 25.70 26.55 1.66
C ILE A 728 24.41 27.24 1.24
N THR A 729 24.52 28.36 0.52
CA THR A 729 23.35 29.04 -0.07
C THR A 729 22.78 28.25 -1.25
N ALA A 730 21.50 28.50 -1.57
CA ALA A 730 20.86 27.86 -2.73
C ALA A 730 21.48 28.30 -4.07
N ASP A 731 22.00 29.53 -4.14
CA ASP A 731 22.67 30.08 -5.32
C ASP A 731 24.03 29.39 -5.55
N GLU A 732 24.84 29.24 -4.51
CA GLU A 732 26.09 28.46 -4.57
C GLU A 732 25.84 26.99 -4.96
N ALA A 733 24.78 26.37 -4.40
CA ALA A 733 24.40 25.02 -4.77
C ALA A 733 23.99 24.92 -6.25
N GLN A 734 23.30 25.93 -6.78
CA GLN A 734 22.95 25.99 -8.21
C GLN A 734 24.18 26.13 -9.08
N GLU A 735 25.15 26.96 -8.71
CA GLU A 735 26.42 27.07 -9.41
C GLU A 735 27.18 25.73 -9.50
N PHE A 736 27.18 24.96 -8.41
CA PHE A 736 27.80 23.62 -8.40
C PHE A 736 27.06 22.63 -9.31
N ILE A 737 25.72 22.68 -9.31
CA ILE A 737 24.88 21.86 -10.20
C ILE A 737 25.19 22.20 -11.66
N ASP A 738 25.28 23.47 -12.00
CA ASP A 738 25.55 23.93 -13.37
C ASP A 738 26.97 23.55 -13.81
N ALA A 739 27.96 23.72 -12.94
CA ALA A 739 29.35 23.28 -13.19
C ALA A 739 29.46 21.76 -13.39
N TYR A 740 28.72 20.98 -12.59
CA TYR A 740 28.68 19.52 -12.73
C TYR A 740 28.13 19.11 -14.09
N PHE A 741 26.97 19.63 -14.49
CA PHE A 741 26.35 19.29 -15.77
C PHE A 741 27.08 19.90 -16.97
N ALA A 742 27.84 20.99 -16.80
CA ALA A 742 28.75 21.46 -17.80
C ALA A 742 29.95 20.51 -18.01
N SER A 743 30.40 19.86 -16.91
CA SER A 743 31.49 18.88 -16.91
C SER A 743 31.04 17.49 -17.40
N PHE A 744 29.75 17.16 -17.22
CA PHE A 744 29.15 15.87 -17.57
C PHE A 744 27.80 16.08 -18.32
N PRO A 745 27.81 16.61 -19.56
CA PRO A 745 26.57 17.00 -20.23
C PRO A 745 25.66 15.84 -20.60
N GLN A 746 26.22 14.65 -20.88
CA GLN A 746 25.43 13.47 -21.24
C GLN A 746 24.65 12.91 -20.06
N ILE A 747 25.08 13.18 -18.84
CA ILE A 747 24.30 12.83 -17.63
C ILE A 747 23.01 13.63 -17.59
N ARG A 748 23.04 14.96 -17.84
CA ARG A 748 21.84 15.80 -17.89
C ARG A 748 20.87 15.29 -18.95
N ASP A 749 21.36 15.07 -20.17
CA ASP A 749 20.54 14.56 -21.29
C ASP A 749 19.91 13.20 -20.97
N PHE A 750 20.65 12.32 -20.31
CA PHE A 750 20.12 11.02 -19.86
C PHE A 750 18.99 11.21 -18.85
N LEU A 751 19.21 11.99 -17.81
CA LEU A 751 18.22 12.22 -16.75
C LEU A 751 16.93 12.84 -17.31
N ASP A 752 17.03 13.82 -18.21
CA ASP A 752 15.89 14.47 -18.85
C ASP A 752 15.11 13.49 -19.75
N ARG A 753 15.84 12.65 -20.53
CA ARG A 753 15.21 11.58 -21.33
C ARG A 753 14.48 10.54 -20.47
N GLN A 754 15.05 10.16 -19.32
CA GLN A 754 14.41 9.20 -18.43
C GLN A 754 13.07 9.73 -17.87
N VAL A 755 13.03 10.99 -17.45
CA VAL A 755 11.78 11.60 -16.97
C VAL A 755 10.74 11.69 -18.10
N ALA A 756 11.17 12.12 -19.31
CA ALA A 756 10.27 12.21 -20.45
C ALA A 756 9.70 10.84 -20.86
N ARG A 757 10.56 9.81 -20.89
CA ARG A 757 10.14 8.42 -21.17
C ARG A 757 9.17 7.90 -20.12
N ALA A 758 9.50 8.06 -18.85
CA ALA A 758 8.63 7.63 -17.74
C ALA A 758 7.26 8.34 -17.76
N ALA A 759 7.22 9.63 -18.15
CA ALA A 759 5.97 10.36 -18.28
C ALA A 759 5.10 9.84 -19.45
N ALA A 760 5.73 9.35 -20.53
CA ALA A 760 5.02 8.80 -21.69
C ALA A 760 4.59 7.35 -21.50
N GLU A 761 5.46 6.51 -20.92
CA GLU A 761 5.23 5.06 -20.76
C GLU A 761 4.57 4.69 -19.43
N GLY A 762 4.57 5.58 -18.43
CA GLY A 762 4.05 5.34 -17.08
C GLY A 762 5.01 4.60 -16.14
N PHE A 763 6.17 4.15 -16.62
CA PHE A 763 7.16 3.41 -15.85
C PHE A 763 8.60 3.71 -16.28
N THR A 764 9.55 3.28 -15.46
CA THR A 764 10.98 3.21 -15.82
C THR A 764 11.45 1.76 -15.81
N GLU A 765 12.54 1.48 -16.53
CA GLU A 765 13.15 0.15 -16.62
C GLU A 765 14.62 0.19 -16.20
N THR A 766 15.08 -0.93 -15.59
CA THR A 766 16.49 -1.20 -15.32
C THR A 766 17.19 -1.78 -16.56
N LEU A 767 18.51 -2.03 -16.47
CA LEU A 767 19.30 -2.74 -17.48
C LEU A 767 18.76 -4.13 -17.82
N LEU A 768 18.11 -4.80 -16.86
CA LEU A 768 17.54 -6.14 -17.05
C LEU A 768 16.03 -6.10 -17.33
N GLY A 769 15.44 -4.90 -17.49
CA GLY A 769 14.01 -4.75 -17.82
C GLY A 769 13.08 -4.75 -16.62
N ARG A 770 13.58 -4.71 -15.39
CA ARG A 770 12.73 -4.53 -14.20
C ARG A 770 11.99 -3.22 -14.28
N ARG A 771 10.68 -3.25 -14.10
CA ARG A 771 9.82 -2.07 -14.19
C ARG A 771 9.51 -1.47 -12.83
N ARG A 772 9.47 -0.14 -12.80
CA ARG A 772 8.86 0.62 -11.71
C ARG A 772 7.84 1.58 -12.28
N TYR A 773 6.57 1.38 -11.96
CA TYR A 773 5.49 2.27 -12.34
C TYR A 773 5.54 3.56 -11.53
N ILE A 774 5.29 4.71 -12.17
CA ILE A 774 5.42 6.05 -11.55
C ILE A 774 4.20 6.89 -11.92
N PRO A 775 3.02 6.58 -11.39
CA PRO A 775 1.79 7.35 -11.62
C PRO A 775 1.91 8.79 -11.12
N GLU A 776 2.80 9.06 -10.16
CA GLU A 776 3.05 10.39 -9.60
C GLU A 776 3.47 11.42 -10.66
N LEU A 777 4.06 11.02 -11.77
CA LEU A 777 4.42 11.93 -12.86
C LEU A 777 3.21 12.59 -13.54
N GLN A 778 2.05 11.97 -13.47
CA GLN A 778 0.79 12.47 -14.03
C GLN A 778 -0.04 13.25 -13.00
N ALA A 779 0.41 13.34 -11.75
CA ALA A 779 -0.35 14.00 -10.69
C ALA A 779 -0.54 15.50 -10.98
N ALA A 780 -1.73 16.04 -10.68
CA ALA A 780 -2.02 17.46 -10.79
C ALA A 780 -1.17 18.31 -9.81
N ASN A 781 -0.86 17.74 -8.64
CA ASN A 781 -0.05 18.38 -7.61
C ASN A 781 1.44 18.46 -8.01
N PRO A 782 2.04 19.65 -8.12
CA PRO A 782 3.46 19.82 -8.48
C PRO A 782 4.42 19.08 -7.54
N ARG A 783 4.14 19.01 -6.23
CA ARG A 783 5.01 18.33 -5.26
C ARG A 783 5.01 16.82 -5.48
N VAL A 784 3.85 16.24 -5.81
CA VAL A 784 3.73 14.82 -6.15
C VAL A 784 4.45 14.53 -7.47
N ARG A 785 4.29 15.40 -8.49
CA ARG A 785 5.07 15.29 -9.74
C ARG A 785 6.57 15.38 -9.52
N ASP A 786 7.05 16.29 -8.65
CA ASP A 786 8.47 16.38 -8.30
C ASP A 786 8.95 15.11 -7.56
N MET A 787 8.11 14.49 -6.75
CA MET A 787 8.41 13.18 -6.15
C MET A 787 8.51 12.11 -7.24
N GLY A 788 7.52 12.04 -8.16
CA GLY A 788 7.56 11.14 -9.31
C GLY A 788 8.79 11.36 -10.19
N ARG A 789 9.18 12.61 -10.42
CA ARG A 789 10.42 12.94 -11.16
C ARG A 789 11.66 12.34 -10.48
N ARG A 790 11.80 12.49 -9.16
CA ARG A 790 12.91 11.86 -8.42
C ARG A 790 12.88 10.34 -8.49
N MET A 791 11.68 9.73 -8.41
CA MET A 791 11.53 8.28 -8.58
C MET A 791 11.97 7.83 -9.96
N ALA A 792 11.60 8.56 -11.02
CA ALA A 792 11.98 8.26 -12.40
C ALA A 792 13.50 8.34 -12.65
N LEU A 793 14.20 9.22 -11.93
CA LEU A 793 15.66 9.36 -12.01
C LEU A 793 16.38 8.25 -11.22
N ASN A 794 15.88 7.92 -10.04
CA ASN A 794 16.54 6.98 -9.13
C ASN A 794 16.35 5.52 -9.54
N ALA A 795 15.14 5.15 -9.96
CA ALA A 795 14.77 3.75 -10.16
C ALA A 795 15.63 3.03 -11.21
N PRO A 796 15.98 3.60 -12.38
CA PRO A 796 16.85 2.94 -13.34
C PRO A 796 18.25 2.66 -12.79
N ILE A 797 18.82 3.60 -12.02
CA ILE A 797 20.17 3.48 -11.47
C ILE A 797 20.22 2.50 -10.31
N GLN A 798 19.37 2.73 -9.29
CA GLN A 798 19.30 1.87 -8.10
C GLN A 798 18.82 0.45 -8.41
N GLY A 799 17.81 0.35 -9.29
CA GLY A 799 17.29 -0.95 -9.70
C GLY A 799 18.30 -1.74 -10.52
N SER A 800 19.03 -1.09 -11.43
CA SER A 800 20.11 -1.76 -12.18
C SER A 800 21.27 -2.19 -11.26
N ALA A 801 21.60 -1.38 -10.24
CA ALA A 801 22.58 -1.78 -9.23
C ALA A 801 22.10 -3.02 -8.44
N ALA A 802 20.82 -3.07 -8.05
CA ALA A 802 20.26 -4.23 -7.39
C ALA A 802 20.25 -5.47 -8.30
N ASP A 803 19.91 -5.33 -9.56
CA ASP A 803 19.91 -6.42 -10.54
C ASP A 803 21.33 -6.98 -10.78
N VAL A 804 22.32 -6.11 -10.96
CA VAL A 804 23.74 -6.52 -11.12
C VAL A 804 24.26 -7.18 -9.86
N PHE A 805 23.90 -6.65 -8.68
CA PHE A 805 24.26 -7.22 -7.40
C PHE A 805 23.69 -8.64 -7.23
N LYS A 806 22.43 -8.86 -7.57
CA LYS A 806 21.76 -10.17 -7.57
C LYS A 806 22.45 -11.16 -8.49
N LEU A 807 22.81 -10.74 -9.71
CA LEU A 807 23.60 -11.55 -10.63
C LEU A 807 24.97 -11.92 -10.05
N GLY A 808 25.64 -10.97 -9.37
CA GLY A 808 26.88 -11.22 -8.65
C GLY A 808 26.71 -12.29 -7.58
N MET A 809 25.66 -12.21 -6.77
CA MET A 809 25.34 -13.21 -5.75
C MET A 809 25.14 -14.62 -6.36
N ILE A 810 24.38 -14.72 -7.44
CA ILE A 810 24.10 -15.99 -8.15
C ILE A 810 25.40 -16.58 -8.70
N ARG A 811 26.25 -15.77 -9.36
CA ARG A 811 27.52 -16.24 -9.93
C ARG A 811 28.49 -16.67 -8.86
N VAL A 812 28.63 -15.90 -7.78
CA VAL A 812 29.47 -16.24 -6.64
C VAL A 812 29.01 -17.56 -6.03
N ASP A 813 27.72 -17.72 -5.72
CA ASP A 813 27.18 -18.95 -5.15
C ASP A 813 27.45 -20.18 -6.06
N GLY A 814 27.25 -20.03 -7.36
CA GLY A 814 27.54 -21.08 -8.34
C GLY A 814 29.03 -21.48 -8.29
N ALA A 815 29.94 -20.51 -8.37
CA ALA A 815 31.38 -20.76 -8.32
C ALA A 815 31.85 -21.35 -6.99
N LEU A 816 31.24 -20.98 -5.87
CA LEU A 816 31.51 -21.57 -4.55
C LEU A 816 31.11 -23.03 -4.49
N ARG A 817 29.96 -23.41 -5.05
CA ARG A 817 29.49 -24.80 -5.11
C ARG A 817 30.34 -25.69 -6.00
N ASP A 818 30.92 -25.12 -7.06
CA ASP A 818 31.80 -25.81 -7.99
C ASP A 818 33.24 -25.92 -7.47
N SER A 819 33.58 -25.22 -6.39
CA SER A 819 34.91 -25.19 -5.78
C SER A 819 35.04 -26.22 -4.65
N ASP A 820 36.30 -26.51 -4.26
CA ASP A 820 36.63 -27.28 -3.05
C ASP A 820 36.83 -26.41 -1.82
N LEU A 821 36.43 -25.14 -1.90
CA LEU A 821 36.52 -24.18 -0.80
C LEU A 821 35.38 -24.39 0.20
N GLU A 822 35.72 -24.59 1.47
CA GLU A 822 34.72 -24.59 2.55
C GLU A 822 34.42 -23.12 2.95
N ILE A 823 33.60 -22.47 2.10
CA ILE A 823 33.19 -21.09 2.26
C ILE A 823 31.67 -21.01 2.31
N ARG A 824 31.13 -20.18 3.16
CA ARG A 824 29.68 -19.95 3.34
C ARG A 824 29.35 -18.47 3.14
N MET A 825 28.42 -18.18 2.24
CA MET A 825 27.81 -16.85 2.15
C MET A 825 26.80 -16.71 3.29
N LEU A 826 26.93 -15.65 4.13
CA LEU A 826 26.15 -15.49 5.35
C LEU A 826 25.13 -14.36 5.26
N LEU A 827 25.58 -13.17 4.88
CA LEU A 827 24.79 -11.94 4.93
C LEU A 827 24.96 -11.10 3.66
N THR A 828 23.93 -10.32 3.38
CA THR A 828 24.00 -9.20 2.42
C THR A 828 23.52 -7.94 3.10
N VAL A 829 24.31 -6.86 3.00
CA VAL A 829 24.00 -5.56 3.58
C VAL A 829 24.32 -4.47 2.57
N HIS A 830 23.27 -3.79 2.06
CA HIS A 830 23.40 -2.84 0.94
C HIS A 830 23.99 -3.51 -0.30
N ASP A 831 25.23 -3.12 -0.68
CA ASP A 831 25.98 -3.65 -1.83
C ASP A 831 27.14 -4.56 -1.38
N GLU A 832 27.09 -5.04 -0.10
CA GLU A 832 28.11 -5.82 0.59
C GLU A 832 27.65 -7.28 0.77
N LEU A 833 28.56 -8.24 0.57
CA LEU A 833 28.41 -9.66 0.88
C LEU A 833 29.39 -10.05 2.00
N VAL A 834 28.91 -10.82 2.97
CA VAL A 834 29.70 -11.34 4.08
C VAL A 834 29.78 -12.85 3.99
N PHE A 835 30.99 -13.40 4.10
CA PHE A 835 31.26 -14.83 4.03
C PHE A 835 32.01 -15.28 5.28
N GLU A 836 31.95 -16.58 5.57
CA GLU A 836 32.78 -17.29 6.52
C GLU A 836 33.69 -18.26 5.77
N VAL A 837 34.97 -18.22 6.02
CA VAL A 837 35.96 -19.05 5.33
C VAL A 837 37.18 -19.34 6.24
N SER A 838 37.85 -20.49 6.03
CA SER A 838 39.09 -20.80 6.72
C SER A 838 40.16 -19.74 6.44
N GLN A 839 40.85 -19.32 7.48
CA GLN A 839 41.97 -18.36 7.37
C GLN A 839 43.06 -18.83 6.41
N GLU A 840 43.29 -20.15 6.29
CA GLU A 840 44.31 -20.72 5.42
C GLU A 840 43.97 -20.58 3.92
N ARG A 841 42.66 -20.51 3.56
CA ARG A 841 42.15 -20.41 2.20
C ARG A 841 41.55 -19.04 1.84
N VAL A 842 41.66 -18.05 2.71
CA VAL A 842 40.98 -16.75 2.55
C VAL A 842 41.43 -15.99 1.29
N GLU A 843 42.72 -16.01 0.94
CA GLU A 843 43.19 -15.31 -0.27
C GLU A 843 42.63 -15.91 -1.56
N GLU A 844 42.50 -17.25 -1.62
CA GLU A 844 41.94 -17.97 -2.74
C GLU A 844 40.45 -17.68 -2.87
N ALA A 845 39.73 -17.73 -1.74
CA ALA A 845 38.31 -17.35 -1.66
C ALA A 845 38.07 -15.88 -2.08
N ALA A 846 38.88 -14.96 -1.61
CA ALA A 846 38.85 -13.55 -1.98
C ALA A 846 39.04 -13.35 -3.49
N GLY A 847 39.98 -14.07 -4.08
CA GLY A 847 40.26 -14.06 -5.54
C GLY A 847 39.07 -14.59 -6.34
N LEU A 848 38.40 -15.66 -5.89
CA LEU A 848 37.20 -16.22 -6.52
C LEU A 848 36.02 -15.24 -6.44
N VAL A 849 35.68 -14.80 -5.22
CA VAL A 849 34.56 -13.89 -4.98
C VAL A 849 34.72 -12.60 -5.79
N LYS A 850 35.90 -11.99 -5.77
CA LYS A 850 36.20 -10.77 -6.54
C LYS A 850 35.99 -10.97 -8.04
N ARG A 851 36.52 -12.03 -8.60
CA ARG A 851 36.40 -12.34 -10.03
C ARG A 851 34.93 -12.48 -10.44
N GLU A 852 34.13 -13.23 -9.69
CA GLU A 852 32.74 -13.48 -10.03
C GLU A 852 31.85 -12.24 -9.84
N MET A 853 32.09 -11.43 -8.82
CA MET A 853 31.42 -10.13 -8.68
C MET A 853 31.78 -9.16 -9.81
N GLU A 854 33.07 -9.01 -10.14
CA GLU A 854 33.50 -8.10 -11.21
C GLU A 854 33.02 -8.55 -12.62
N ALA A 855 32.73 -9.84 -12.78
CA ALA A 855 32.20 -10.43 -14.01
C ALA A 855 30.66 -10.56 -14.03
N ALA A 856 29.94 -10.01 -13.04
CA ALA A 856 28.48 -10.20 -12.92
C ALA A 856 27.70 -9.63 -14.11
N TYR A 857 28.14 -8.50 -14.64
CA TYR A 857 27.50 -7.84 -15.80
C TYR A 857 28.53 -7.03 -16.59
N GLU A 858 28.40 -7.00 -17.92
CA GLU A 858 29.30 -6.22 -18.78
C GLU A 858 28.80 -4.78 -18.90
N LEU A 859 29.51 -3.84 -18.30
CA LEU A 859 29.28 -2.39 -18.42
C LEU A 859 30.37 -1.77 -19.30
N ASP A 860 30.10 -0.57 -19.85
CA ASP A 860 31.13 0.23 -20.58
C ASP A 860 32.31 0.61 -19.67
N VAL A 861 32.13 0.56 -18.36
CA VAL A 861 33.17 0.77 -17.35
C VAL A 861 33.28 -0.50 -16.48
N PRO A 862 34.51 -0.91 -16.07
CA PRO A 862 34.67 -2.17 -15.35
C PRO A 862 33.97 -2.13 -13.98
N LEU A 863 33.24 -3.19 -13.62
CA LEU A 863 32.82 -3.40 -12.23
C LEU A 863 34.07 -3.64 -11.35
N ARG A 864 34.03 -3.16 -10.11
CA ARG A 864 35.10 -3.37 -9.12
C ARG A 864 34.51 -3.80 -7.78
N ALA A 865 35.10 -4.83 -7.20
CA ALA A 865 34.79 -5.30 -5.86
C ALA A 865 36.02 -5.10 -4.93
N ASP A 866 35.76 -4.45 -3.81
CA ASP A 866 36.76 -4.28 -2.76
C ASP A 866 36.59 -5.41 -1.74
N ILE A 867 37.69 -6.03 -1.35
CA ILE A 867 37.69 -7.21 -0.47
C ILE A 867 38.49 -6.91 0.80
N GLY A 868 37.95 -7.36 1.93
CA GLY A 868 38.65 -7.36 3.22
C GLY A 868 38.31 -8.62 4.01
N TRP A 869 39.11 -8.99 4.97
CA TRP A 869 38.85 -10.09 5.91
C TRP A 869 39.41 -9.84 7.28
N GLY A 870 38.81 -10.45 8.28
CA GLY A 870 39.24 -10.29 9.68
C GLY A 870 38.53 -11.24 10.65
N PRO A 871 38.89 -11.18 11.94
CA PRO A 871 38.32 -12.05 12.96
C PRO A 871 36.84 -11.75 13.30
N ASN A 872 36.31 -10.62 12.85
CA ASN A 872 34.92 -10.19 13.03
C ASN A 872 34.52 -9.23 11.90
N TRP A 873 33.24 -8.92 11.80
CA TRP A 873 32.72 -8.10 10.71
C TRP A 873 33.28 -6.65 10.72
N ALA A 874 33.52 -6.07 11.90
CA ALA A 874 34.07 -4.71 11.98
C ALA A 874 35.50 -4.60 11.44
N GLU A 875 36.32 -5.65 11.60
CA GLU A 875 37.71 -5.71 11.17
C GLU A 875 37.86 -6.30 9.76
N ALA A 876 36.81 -6.92 9.20
CA ALA A 876 36.81 -7.49 7.86
C ALA A 876 36.49 -6.45 6.76
N VAL A 877 36.11 -5.23 7.13
CA VAL A 877 35.74 -4.18 6.16
C VAL A 877 36.91 -3.84 5.24
N PRO A 878 36.70 -3.74 3.90
CA PRO A 878 37.75 -3.37 2.96
C PRO A 878 38.42 -2.02 3.28
N ALA A 879 39.71 -1.93 3.05
CA ALA A 879 40.45 -0.71 3.28
C ALA A 879 39.97 0.42 2.35
N GLY A 880 39.38 1.49 2.89
CA GLY A 880 38.86 2.63 2.14
C GLY A 880 37.37 2.92 2.33
N HIS A 881 36.62 2.10 3.06
CA HIS A 881 35.20 2.28 3.40
C HIS A 881 34.97 2.99 4.72
#